data_b402e12aff0b8400e380855c5f41d5d0
#
_entry.id   b402e12aff0b8400e380855c5f41d5d0
#
_cell.length_a   1.000
_cell.length_b   1.000
_cell.length_c   1.000
_cell.angle_alpha   90.00
_cell.angle_beta   90.00
_cell.angle_gamma   90.00
#
_symmetry.space_group_name_H-M   'P 1'
#
loop_
_entity.id
_entity.type
_entity.pdbx_description
1 polymer ?
#
loop_
_entity_poly.entity_id
_entity_poly.type
_entity_poly.pdbx_seq_one_letter_code
_entity_poly.pdbx_strand_id
1 'polypeptide(L)'
;MSVERLTPEVRELLRREIAAAHGREVSFVARPDANGSIVEARVIARGTVDAVLALPGTPERGEMLLHNHPSGVLEPSGADLSVAARVHDGGVGFGIVDNDVTDLYVVVECPRPRSAARLDPLDVAGLLAPRGAVARALGSFEDRPSQRDMAAYIADVYNDGGVALLEAGTGVGKSFAYLVPALVWARENGERTIVSTNTINLQEQLVGKDLPILARALATGGREGRVPSFALLKGWRNYICLSRLAQARDTGRSLFDDDRSAELETLAAWAARTGDGTLADLPDEPSAEVWDAVAAESDLCTRLKCPHFERCFLFQARRRAAEADVVVVNHHLLASDLAVRIASDNWQEAAVLPPYRRLVLDEAHHLEDIAATHLGAQVSMLGVQRLLFRLDKNGRGLLSALRLALQNRDDLLSAASRELVQQNLYDALAAARRSADELFALLARRLDSEPGPAPVLRLTDEFGGDPVWSGGLGVTLDNLLLALSRLGEGVETIADRLSLDDASERRAQLIGELRGVVRRLDAAAAGLTAALRPPAGGPATVRWLERRGHRTPNVTLASVPLDLAPILKENLFDRVETVVLTSATLAAGGEFSYLEARLGLDLPRSRVKAREIHASPFDFPAQCLFGIPTDLPEPRDDEPGHDAAVARVLVELAHASDGGMFVLFTSHGALRRTAEAVRDQIGARWPLFVQGEGQRDQLLRRFRDAGSGVLLGTDSFWEGVDVPGRALRALILAKLPFKVPTEPLTAARLERLEACGLNGFMHYLVPNAALKLKQGFGRLIRSKTDVGAVVLLDRRIVTKRYGQLILEGLPPASRVVGRWQHVRRACEEFFAQRGIGAAAV
;
A
#
# COMPACT_ATOMS: atom_id res chain seq x y z
N MET A 1 15.57 38.06 26.04
CA MET A 1 16.51 37.00 26.44
C MET A 1 17.83 37.28 25.73
N SER A 2 18.93 37.11 26.43
CA SER A 2 20.12 37.87 26.15
C SER A 2 20.89 37.41 24.90
N VAL A 3 21.48 38.36 24.25
CA VAL A 3 22.50 38.25 23.20
C VAL A 3 23.71 37.39 23.64
N GLU A 4 23.81 37.01 24.92
CA GLU A 4 24.82 36.10 25.48
C GLU A 4 24.83 34.73 24.81
N ARG A 5 23.74 34.39 24.10
CA ARG A 5 23.65 33.15 23.29
C ARG A 5 24.45 33.22 21.99
N LEU A 6 24.82 34.38 21.52
CA LEU A 6 25.66 34.56 20.33
C LEU A 6 27.13 34.62 20.77
N THR A 7 27.98 33.80 20.16
CA THR A 7 29.44 33.96 20.39
C THR A 7 29.93 35.32 19.88
N PRO A 8 31.03 35.84 20.42
CA PRO A 8 31.59 37.13 19.98
C PRO A 8 31.81 37.21 18.46
N GLU A 9 32.26 36.13 17.86
CA GLU A 9 32.53 35.99 16.42
C GLU A 9 31.23 36.07 15.61
N VAL A 10 30.17 35.40 16.07
CA VAL A 10 28.86 35.46 15.42
C VAL A 10 28.25 36.84 15.54
N ARG A 11 28.32 37.49 16.70
CA ARG A 11 27.87 38.90 16.89
C ARG A 11 28.53 39.86 15.90
N GLU A 12 29.82 39.74 15.76
CA GLU A 12 30.58 40.62 14.88
C GLU A 12 30.21 40.37 13.41
N LEU A 13 30.03 39.12 13.04
CA LEU A 13 29.55 38.72 11.70
C LEU A 13 28.18 39.36 11.41
N LEU A 14 27.20 39.12 12.29
CA LEU A 14 25.84 39.64 12.10
C LEU A 14 25.84 41.18 12.01
N ARG A 15 26.53 41.83 12.94
CA ARG A 15 26.64 43.31 12.96
C ARG A 15 27.23 43.85 11.66
N ARG A 16 28.32 43.28 11.19
CA ARG A 16 28.98 43.69 9.95
C ARG A 16 28.06 43.53 8.75
N GLU A 17 27.36 42.42 8.65
CA GLU A 17 26.50 42.11 7.51
C GLU A 17 25.22 42.98 7.51
N ILE A 18 24.64 43.25 8.69
CA ILE A 18 23.50 44.15 8.84
C ILE A 18 23.91 45.62 8.47
N ALA A 19 25.05 46.08 8.96
CA ALA A 19 25.58 47.37 8.61
C ALA A 19 25.84 47.53 7.10
N ALA A 20 26.39 46.48 6.45
CA ALA A 20 26.64 46.46 5.01
C ALA A 20 25.36 46.47 4.18
N ALA A 21 24.23 46.10 4.75
CA ALA A 21 22.93 46.06 4.06
C ALA A 21 22.22 47.44 4.05
N HIS A 22 22.77 48.47 4.68
CA HIS A 22 22.26 49.85 4.66
C HIS A 22 20.78 49.98 5.00
N GLY A 23 20.35 49.42 6.11
CA GLY A 23 18.98 49.48 6.62
C GLY A 23 17.98 48.50 5.94
N ARG A 24 18.48 47.54 5.21
CA ARG A 24 17.66 46.41 4.71
C ARG A 24 17.67 45.26 5.70
N GLU A 25 16.65 44.46 5.62
CA GLU A 25 16.58 43.17 6.31
C GLU A 25 17.65 42.19 5.80
N VAL A 26 18.35 41.53 6.72
CA VAL A 26 19.32 40.48 6.42
C VAL A 26 18.89 39.21 7.15
N SER A 27 18.86 38.15 6.45
CA SER A 27 18.50 36.83 7.00
C SER A 27 19.73 35.93 7.05
N PHE A 28 19.85 35.22 8.15
CA PHE A 28 20.97 34.32 8.45
C PHE A 28 20.48 32.95 8.81
N VAL A 29 21.24 31.94 8.48
CA VAL A 29 21.16 30.63 9.09
C VAL A 29 22.26 30.48 10.12
N ALA A 30 21.87 30.13 11.31
CA ALA A 30 22.74 30.04 12.48
C ALA A 30 22.68 28.62 13.08
N ARG A 31 23.82 28.12 13.59
CA ARG A 31 23.92 26.82 14.19
C ARG A 31 24.17 26.91 15.69
N PRO A 32 23.21 26.46 16.52
CA PRO A 32 23.37 26.33 17.95
C PRO A 32 24.26 25.12 18.32
N ASP A 33 25.02 25.24 19.38
CA ASP A 33 25.70 24.09 20.03
C ASP A 33 24.74 23.30 20.95
N ALA A 34 25.28 22.28 21.62
CA ALA A 34 24.49 21.43 22.54
C ALA A 34 23.92 22.23 23.75
N ASN A 35 24.48 23.39 24.09
CA ASN A 35 24.01 24.25 25.16
C ASN A 35 23.01 25.30 24.69
N GLY A 36 22.81 25.41 23.37
CA GLY A 36 21.94 26.38 22.72
C GLY A 36 22.63 27.73 22.44
N SER A 37 23.96 27.78 22.54
CA SER A 37 24.76 28.95 22.11
C SER A 37 24.99 28.88 20.61
N ILE A 38 24.77 30.02 19.94
CA ILE A 38 24.94 30.10 18.48
C ILE A 38 26.43 30.31 18.19
N VAL A 39 27.04 29.28 17.61
CA VAL A 39 28.50 29.21 17.38
C VAL A 39 28.89 29.49 15.94
N GLU A 40 27.97 29.44 15.01
CA GLU A 40 28.18 29.69 13.60
C GLU A 40 26.98 30.38 12.97
N ALA A 41 27.19 31.31 12.03
CA ALA A 41 26.12 31.91 11.24
C ALA A 41 26.62 32.23 9.83
N ARG A 42 25.68 32.16 8.87
CA ARG A 42 25.92 32.50 7.45
C ARG A 42 24.78 33.34 6.92
N VAL A 43 25.06 34.31 6.07
CA VAL A 43 24.06 35.11 5.36
C VAL A 43 23.41 34.25 4.29
N ILE A 44 22.09 34.30 4.20
CA ILE A 44 21.35 33.59 3.14
C ILE A 44 20.56 34.53 2.24
N ALA A 45 20.12 35.67 2.75
CA ALA A 45 19.44 36.68 1.95
C ALA A 45 19.61 38.11 2.51
N ARG A 46 19.45 39.08 1.64
CA ARG A 46 19.31 40.49 1.95
C ARG A 46 18.04 41.02 1.26
N GLY A 47 17.05 41.42 2.02
CA GLY A 47 15.74 41.84 1.52
C GLY A 47 14.62 41.45 2.45
N THR A 48 13.47 41.04 1.96
CA THR A 48 12.32 40.61 2.76
C THR A 48 12.39 39.12 3.09
N VAL A 49 11.83 38.69 4.24
CA VAL A 49 11.86 37.31 4.76
C VAL A 49 11.22 36.29 3.80
N ASP A 50 10.21 36.70 3.05
CA ASP A 50 9.52 35.82 2.07
C ASP A 50 10.43 35.37 0.92
N ALA A 51 11.52 36.05 0.65
CA ALA A 51 12.51 35.69 -0.36
C ALA A 51 13.47 34.58 0.12
N VAL A 52 13.56 34.34 1.41
CA VAL A 52 14.52 33.39 2.01
C VAL A 52 14.13 31.94 1.87
N LEU A 53 12.85 31.64 1.88
CA LEU A 53 12.33 30.26 1.79
C LEU A 53 12.38 29.63 0.38
N ALA A 54 12.68 30.43 -0.63
CA ALA A 54 12.76 30.01 -2.03
C ALA A 54 14.20 29.87 -2.57
N LEU A 55 15.25 30.05 -1.73
CA LEU A 55 16.65 30.04 -2.19
C LEU A 55 17.39 28.74 -1.84
N PRO A 56 18.40 28.32 -2.63
CA PRO A 56 19.31 27.24 -2.27
C PRO A 56 20.06 27.60 -0.98
N GLY A 57 19.91 26.77 0.05
CA GLY A 57 20.53 26.97 1.36
C GLY A 57 19.53 27.18 2.50
N THR A 58 18.32 26.68 2.33
CA THR A 58 17.32 26.57 3.43
C THR A 58 17.95 26.00 4.69
N PRO A 59 17.58 26.50 5.88
CA PRO A 59 18.11 25.98 7.14
C PRO A 59 17.76 24.51 7.31
N GLU A 60 18.74 23.73 7.80
CA GLU A 60 18.56 22.32 8.11
C GLU A 60 17.99 22.14 9.52
N ARG A 61 17.44 20.96 9.79
CA ARG A 61 16.98 20.61 11.12
C ARG A 61 18.10 20.75 12.14
N GLY A 62 17.81 21.49 13.23
CA GLY A 62 18.80 21.81 14.24
C GLY A 62 19.51 23.15 14.04
N GLU A 63 19.27 23.85 12.94
CA GLU A 63 19.71 25.22 12.70
C GLU A 63 18.64 26.24 13.15
N MET A 64 18.99 27.51 13.20
CA MET A 64 18.10 28.61 13.54
C MET A 64 18.14 29.66 12.42
N LEU A 65 16.98 30.10 11.99
CA LEU A 65 16.83 31.22 11.09
C LEU A 65 16.82 32.53 11.93
N LEU A 66 17.73 33.43 11.65
CA LEU A 66 17.80 34.75 12.28
C LEU A 66 17.61 35.85 11.24
N HIS A 67 16.96 36.94 11.60
CA HIS A 67 16.91 38.13 10.79
C HIS A 67 16.85 39.40 11.67
N ASN A 68 17.14 40.58 11.09
CA ASN A 68 16.90 41.85 11.70
C ASN A 68 15.70 42.52 11.02
N HIS A 69 15.00 43.36 11.78
CA HIS A 69 14.04 44.27 11.19
C HIS A 69 14.73 45.59 10.82
N PRO A 70 14.43 46.21 9.67
CA PRO A 70 14.93 47.53 9.30
C PRO A 70 14.67 48.61 10.38
N SER A 71 13.53 48.48 11.06
CA SER A 71 13.15 49.35 12.19
C SER A 71 13.95 49.10 13.47
N GLY A 72 14.73 48.06 13.56
CA GLY A 72 15.43 47.63 14.77
C GLY A 72 14.52 47.08 15.87
N VAL A 73 13.23 46.90 15.61
CA VAL A 73 12.26 46.39 16.61
C VAL A 73 12.34 44.88 16.65
N LEU A 74 12.42 44.29 17.85
CA LEU A 74 12.53 42.86 18.09
C LEU A 74 11.17 42.14 18.12
N GLU A 75 10.07 42.86 18.12
CA GLU A 75 8.73 42.27 18.17
C GLU A 75 8.38 41.59 16.84
N PRO A 76 7.96 40.30 16.83
CA PRO A 76 7.68 39.59 15.62
C PRO A 76 6.42 40.15 14.93
N SER A 77 6.47 40.32 13.62
CA SER A 77 5.32 40.66 12.78
C SER A 77 4.42 39.39 12.56
N GLY A 78 3.23 39.60 12.03
CA GLY A 78 2.37 38.47 11.63
C GLY A 78 2.99 37.55 10.55
N ALA A 79 3.86 38.12 9.69
CA ALA A 79 4.63 37.36 8.71
C ALA A 79 5.69 36.51 9.41
N ASP A 80 6.41 37.05 10.39
CA ASP A 80 7.43 36.33 11.16
C ASP A 80 6.82 35.15 11.93
N LEU A 81 5.65 35.33 12.54
CA LEU A 81 4.95 34.27 13.23
C LEU A 81 4.55 33.12 12.27
N SER A 82 4.15 33.48 11.05
CA SER A 82 3.81 32.48 10.00
C SER A 82 5.05 31.75 9.51
N VAL A 83 6.18 32.42 9.37
CA VAL A 83 7.47 31.82 9.01
C VAL A 83 7.98 30.95 10.15
N ALA A 84 7.96 31.45 11.38
CA ALA A 84 8.38 30.73 12.58
C ALA A 84 7.61 29.39 12.74
N ALA A 85 6.30 29.41 12.54
CA ALA A 85 5.48 28.20 12.58
C ALA A 85 5.92 27.17 11.51
N ARG A 86 6.13 27.62 10.27
CA ARG A 86 6.56 26.74 9.16
C ARG A 86 7.95 26.15 9.38
N VAL A 87 8.93 26.96 9.82
CA VAL A 87 10.30 26.47 10.02
C VAL A 87 10.41 25.58 11.27
N HIS A 88 9.59 25.83 12.29
CA HIS A 88 9.53 25.01 13.50
C HIS A 88 9.08 23.57 13.20
N ASP A 89 8.09 23.41 12.34
CA ASP A 89 7.64 22.10 11.88
C ASP A 89 8.78 21.31 11.19
N GLY A 90 9.70 22.02 10.51
CA GLY A 90 10.94 21.49 9.96
C GLY A 90 12.04 21.21 11.00
N GLY A 91 11.82 21.55 12.26
CA GLY A 91 12.82 21.40 13.33
C GLY A 91 13.87 22.49 13.33
N VAL A 92 13.55 23.68 12.83
CA VAL A 92 14.38 24.88 12.76
C VAL A 92 13.87 25.90 13.76
N GLY A 93 14.80 26.59 14.50
CA GLY A 93 14.48 27.71 15.35
C GLY A 93 14.28 29.00 14.54
N PHE A 94 13.66 30.01 15.17
CA PHE A 94 13.47 31.32 14.56
C PHE A 94 13.69 32.44 15.58
N GLY A 95 14.45 33.45 15.19
CA GLY A 95 14.79 34.59 16.09
C GLY A 95 15.01 35.87 15.33
N ILE A 96 14.87 36.98 16.06
CA ILE A 96 15.03 38.35 15.56
C ILE A 96 16.14 39.04 16.36
N VAL A 97 17.07 39.70 15.68
CA VAL A 97 18.13 40.50 16.27
C VAL A 97 17.89 41.98 15.96
N ASP A 98 18.29 42.86 16.88
CA ASP A 98 18.33 44.29 16.61
C ASP A 98 19.48 44.64 15.65
N ASN A 99 19.47 45.86 15.07
CA ASN A 99 20.44 46.24 14.05
C ASN A 99 21.89 46.34 14.58
N ASP A 100 22.06 46.58 15.87
CA ASP A 100 23.36 46.65 16.53
C ASP A 100 23.79 45.31 17.16
N VAL A 101 22.96 44.28 17.04
CA VAL A 101 23.16 42.94 17.62
C VAL A 101 23.47 43.03 19.12
N THR A 102 22.72 43.88 19.82
CA THR A 102 22.78 44.04 21.26
C THR A 102 21.75 43.20 21.99
N ASP A 103 20.70 42.77 21.28
CA ASP A 103 19.67 41.86 21.82
C ASP A 103 19.19 40.85 20.79
N LEU A 104 18.66 39.74 21.28
CA LEU A 104 18.13 38.62 20.51
C LEU A 104 16.78 38.20 21.08
N TYR A 105 15.74 38.28 20.27
CA TYR A 105 14.43 37.74 20.58
C TYR A 105 14.22 36.40 19.87
N VAL A 106 14.13 35.32 20.63
CA VAL A 106 13.86 33.99 20.09
C VAL A 106 12.35 33.77 20.04
N VAL A 107 11.79 33.74 18.83
CA VAL A 107 10.36 33.50 18.59
C VAL A 107 10.02 32.03 18.82
N VAL A 108 10.86 31.15 18.26
CA VAL A 108 10.74 29.70 18.43
C VAL A 108 12.13 29.10 18.63
N GLU A 109 12.27 28.31 19.67
CA GLU A 109 13.52 27.60 19.97
C GLU A 109 13.81 26.51 18.91
N CYS A 110 15.08 26.37 18.60
CA CYS A 110 15.53 25.20 17.85
C CYS A 110 15.27 23.93 18.67
N PRO A 111 14.52 22.97 18.14
CA PRO A 111 14.35 21.71 18.85
C PRO A 111 15.71 21.07 19.07
N ARG A 112 16.13 20.94 20.32
CA ARG A 112 17.39 20.27 20.64
C ARG A 112 17.32 18.84 20.11
N PRO A 113 18.33 18.34 19.41
CA PRO A 113 18.41 16.94 19.08
C PRO A 113 18.45 16.17 20.41
N ARG A 114 17.35 15.59 20.83
CA ARG A 114 17.36 14.62 21.93
C ARG A 114 18.20 13.46 21.44
N SER A 115 19.29 13.15 22.13
CA SER A 115 19.95 11.88 21.93
C SER A 115 18.94 10.80 22.25
N ALA A 116 18.57 10.00 21.25
CA ALA A 116 17.61 8.92 21.46
C ALA A 116 18.17 7.97 22.52
N ALA A 117 17.32 7.60 23.49
CA ALA A 117 17.67 6.56 24.45
C ALA A 117 17.81 5.23 23.70
N ARG A 118 18.97 4.60 23.83
CA ARG A 118 19.22 3.29 23.19
C ARG A 118 18.43 2.20 23.90
N LEU A 119 17.87 1.29 23.13
CA LEU A 119 17.28 0.07 23.65
C LEU A 119 18.39 -0.92 24.01
N ASP A 120 18.24 -1.63 25.14
CA ASP A 120 19.03 -2.82 25.38
C ASP A 120 18.36 -4.02 24.67
N PRO A 121 19.01 -4.65 23.67
CA PRO A 121 18.43 -5.78 22.94
C PRO A 121 18.07 -6.97 23.84
N LEU A 122 18.84 -7.19 24.92
CA LEU A 122 18.58 -8.27 25.87
C LEU A 122 17.34 -7.98 26.72
N ASP A 123 17.15 -6.73 27.12
CA ASP A 123 15.95 -6.29 27.83
C ASP A 123 14.72 -6.45 26.95
N VAL A 124 14.80 -6.07 25.68
CA VAL A 124 13.71 -6.22 24.71
C VAL A 124 13.37 -7.70 24.50
N ALA A 125 14.37 -8.56 24.28
CA ALA A 125 14.18 -10.00 24.16
C ALA A 125 13.62 -10.61 25.47
N GLY A 126 14.03 -10.09 26.63
CA GLY A 126 13.54 -10.49 27.96
C GLY A 126 12.05 -10.27 28.16
N LEU A 127 11.43 -9.27 27.52
CA LEU A 127 9.99 -9.05 27.56
C LEU A 127 9.20 -10.22 26.93
N LEU A 128 9.81 -10.90 25.94
CA LEU A 128 9.25 -12.05 25.23
C LEU A 128 9.71 -13.41 25.84
N ALA A 129 10.47 -13.41 26.91
CA ALA A 129 10.95 -14.63 27.56
C ALA A 129 9.83 -15.32 28.41
N PRO A 130 10.00 -16.60 28.83
CA PRO A 130 8.97 -17.36 29.60
C PRO A 130 8.46 -16.68 30.85
N ARG A 131 9.24 -15.81 31.47
CA ARG A 131 8.86 -15.04 32.66
C ARG A 131 8.75 -13.55 32.39
N GLY A 132 8.78 -13.18 31.10
CA GLY A 132 8.68 -11.80 30.62
C GLY A 132 7.29 -11.22 30.81
N ALA A 133 7.17 -9.91 30.54
CA ALA A 133 5.91 -9.19 30.69
C ALA A 133 4.83 -9.73 29.73
N VAL A 134 5.24 -10.09 28.51
CA VAL A 134 4.33 -10.63 27.50
C VAL A 134 3.79 -12.01 27.91
N ALA A 135 4.65 -12.88 28.44
CA ALA A 135 4.23 -14.20 28.94
C ALA A 135 3.19 -14.11 30.05
N ARG A 136 3.31 -13.11 30.93
CA ARG A 136 2.33 -12.88 32.01
C ARG A 136 1.01 -12.33 31.51
N ALA A 137 1.01 -11.61 30.41
CA ALA A 137 -0.19 -11.00 29.82
C ALA A 137 -1.00 -11.97 28.93
N LEU A 138 -0.36 -13.07 28.49
CA LEU A 138 -0.99 -14.10 27.65
C LEU A 138 -1.60 -15.21 28.52
N GLY A 139 -2.80 -15.67 28.17
CA GLY A 139 -3.45 -16.82 28.86
C GLY A 139 -2.75 -18.15 28.60
N SER A 140 -2.08 -18.29 27.45
CA SER A 140 -1.20 -19.38 27.09
C SER A 140 0.05 -18.83 26.45
N PHE A 141 1.21 -19.22 26.93
CA PHE A 141 2.49 -18.77 26.42
C PHE A 141 3.32 -19.94 25.91
N GLU A 142 3.90 -19.76 24.73
CA GLU A 142 4.85 -20.69 24.14
C GLU A 142 6.18 -19.97 23.94
N ASP A 143 7.24 -20.50 24.51
CA ASP A 143 8.59 -19.94 24.32
C ASP A 143 9.07 -20.18 22.89
N ARG A 144 9.50 -19.09 22.24
CA ARG A 144 10.00 -19.06 20.87
C ARG A 144 11.34 -18.32 20.82
N PRO A 145 12.45 -19.02 20.96
CA PRO A 145 13.78 -18.40 20.92
C PRO A 145 13.99 -17.50 19.69
N SER A 146 13.64 -17.98 18.49
CA SER A 146 13.75 -17.18 17.26
C SER A 146 12.96 -15.86 17.29
N GLN A 147 11.86 -15.78 18.04
CA GLN A 147 11.09 -14.54 18.24
C GLN A 147 11.88 -13.52 19.07
N ARG A 148 12.55 -14.00 20.12
CA ARG A 148 13.38 -13.16 21.00
C ARG A 148 14.60 -12.63 20.25
N ASP A 149 15.26 -13.52 19.50
CA ASP A 149 16.44 -13.15 18.71
C ASP A 149 16.06 -12.09 17.65
N MET A 150 14.94 -12.28 16.94
CA MET A 150 14.43 -11.32 16.00
C MET A 150 14.12 -9.95 16.65
N ALA A 151 13.54 -9.95 17.85
CA ALA A 151 13.23 -8.71 18.57
C ALA A 151 14.51 -7.97 19.00
N ALA A 152 15.56 -8.70 19.40
CA ALA A 152 16.86 -8.13 19.73
C ALA A 152 17.53 -7.48 18.50
N TYR A 153 17.56 -8.17 17.36
CA TYR A 153 18.06 -7.59 16.10
C TYR A 153 17.31 -6.31 15.71
N ILE A 154 15.99 -6.29 15.85
CA ILE A 154 15.20 -5.10 15.56
C ILE A 154 15.56 -3.96 16.52
N ALA A 155 15.78 -4.23 17.80
CA ALA A 155 16.22 -3.23 18.76
C ALA A 155 17.56 -2.60 18.37
N ASP A 156 18.53 -3.41 17.90
CA ASP A 156 19.81 -2.91 17.40
C ASP A 156 19.64 -2.00 16.18
N VAL A 157 18.78 -2.40 15.23
CA VAL A 157 18.52 -1.58 14.03
C VAL A 157 17.76 -0.28 14.38
N TYR A 158 16.91 -0.30 15.42
CA TYR A 158 16.29 0.92 15.93
C TYR A 158 17.34 1.86 16.55
N ASN A 159 18.35 1.32 17.25
CA ASN A 159 19.44 2.10 17.84
C ASN A 159 20.35 2.76 16.80
N ASP A 160 20.71 2.02 15.75
CA ASP A 160 21.76 2.40 14.82
C ASP A 160 21.23 2.96 13.50
N GLY A 161 19.92 2.88 13.27
CA GLY A 161 19.31 3.18 11.98
C GLY A 161 19.70 2.18 10.91
N GLY A 162 19.14 2.35 9.70
CA GLY A 162 19.42 1.50 8.54
C GLY A 162 18.29 0.55 8.21
N VAL A 163 18.60 -0.48 7.42
CA VAL A 163 17.64 -1.44 6.89
C VAL A 163 17.95 -2.84 7.41
N ALA A 164 16.93 -3.54 7.89
CA ALA A 164 17.00 -4.96 8.27
C ALA A 164 16.13 -5.82 7.37
N LEU A 165 16.67 -6.94 6.89
CA LEU A 165 15.98 -7.99 6.15
C LEU A 165 15.86 -9.20 7.07
N LEU A 166 14.65 -9.47 7.58
CA LEU A 166 14.43 -10.50 8.59
C LEU A 166 13.38 -11.50 8.07
N GLU A 167 13.85 -12.61 7.55
CA GLU A 167 12.94 -13.71 7.24
C GLU A 167 12.60 -14.47 8.51
N ALA A 168 11.32 -14.63 8.78
CA ALA A 168 10.86 -15.39 9.94
C ALA A 168 9.84 -16.43 9.50
N GLY A 169 10.23 -17.69 9.59
CA GLY A 169 9.40 -18.82 9.21
C GLY A 169 8.04 -18.83 9.92
N THR A 170 7.11 -19.64 9.42
CA THR A 170 5.79 -19.79 10.07
C THR A 170 5.95 -20.20 11.53
N GLY A 171 5.15 -19.60 12.42
CA GLY A 171 5.18 -19.91 13.85
C GLY A 171 6.20 -19.15 14.68
N VAL A 172 7.14 -18.40 14.10
CA VAL A 172 8.10 -17.57 14.87
C VAL A 172 7.39 -16.53 15.72
N GLY A 173 6.25 -15.99 15.28
CA GLY A 173 5.54 -14.93 15.98
C GLY A 173 6.06 -13.55 15.62
N LYS A 174 6.25 -13.30 14.32
CA LYS A 174 6.74 -12.04 13.73
C LYS A 174 6.15 -10.80 14.35
N SER A 175 4.80 -10.76 14.50
CA SER A 175 4.10 -9.56 14.97
C SER A 175 4.65 -9.07 16.31
N PHE A 176 4.80 -9.96 17.27
CA PHE A 176 5.33 -9.60 18.58
C PHE A 176 6.82 -9.21 18.51
N ALA A 177 7.58 -9.90 17.65
CA ALA A 177 9.01 -9.63 17.51
C ALA A 177 9.31 -8.21 17.00
N TYR A 178 8.46 -7.63 16.13
CA TYR A 178 8.65 -6.25 15.67
C TYR A 178 7.83 -5.23 16.48
N LEU A 179 6.68 -5.59 17.04
CA LEU A 179 5.86 -4.66 17.81
C LEU A 179 6.48 -4.32 19.17
N VAL A 180 7.13 -5.28 19.83
CA VAL A 180 7.75 -5.04 21.15
C VAL A 180 8.83 -3.97 21.07
N PRO A 181 9.86 -4.07 20.23
CA PRO A 181 10.86 -2.99 20.10
C PRO A 181 10.23 -1.67 19.62
N ALA A 182 9.22 -1.69 18.73
CA ALA A 182 8.53 -0.49 18.29
C ALA A 182 7.82 0.24 19.44
N LEU A 183 7.11 -0.50 20.31
CA LEU A 183 6.42 0.06 21.46
C LEU A 183 7.41 0.55 22.53
N VAL A 184 8.50 -0.20 22.76
CA VAL A 184 9.53 0.22 23.73
C VAL A 184 10.24 1.47 23.23
N TRP A 185 10.59 1.54 21.95
CA TRP A 185 11.17 2.75 21.33
C TRP A 185 10.27 3.96 21.49
N ALA A 186 8.99 3.81 21.17
CA ALA A 186 8.01 4.89 21.28
C ALA A 186 7.87 5.38 22.74
N ARG A 187 7.92 4.46 23.72
CA ARG A 187 7.86 4.81 25.13
C ARG A 187 9.08 5.60 25.59
N GLU A 188 10.28 5.16 25.21
CA GLU A 188 11.54 5.78 25.64
C GLU A 188 11.85 7.10 24.89
N ASN A 189 11.48 7.16 23.60
CA ASN A 189 11.90 8.25 22.73
C ASN A 189 10.75 9.16 22.27
N GLY A 190 9.50 8.73 22.40
CA GLY A 190 8.35 9.49 21.87
C GLY A 190 8.33 9.56 20.33
N GLU A 191 9.09 8.70 19.64
CA GLU A 191 9.13 8.64 18.18
C GLU A 191 8.15 7.62 17.63
N ARG A 192 7.46 8.00 16.56
CA ARG A 192 6.45 7.17 15.89
C ARG A 192 7.08 6.09 15.02
N THR A 193 6.45 4.90 15.07
CA THR A 193 6.67 3.82 14.11
C THR A 193 5.43 3.61 13.24
N ILE A 194 5.62 3.55 11.92
CA ILE A 194 4.60 3.04 10.99
C ILE A 194 4.81 1.54 10.81
N VAL A 195 3.76 0.77 10.97
CA VAL A 195 3.73 -0.67 10.67
C VAL A 195 2.84 -0.88 9.45
N SER A 196 3.44 -1.26 8.35
CA SER A 196 2.73 -1.53 7.09
C SER A 196 2.63 -3.03 6.85
N THR A 197 1.44 -3.53 6.54
CA THR A 197 1.19 -4.94 6.21
C THR A 197 0.40 -5.09 4.92
N ASN A 198 0.26 -6.30 4.40
CA ASN A 198 -0.35 -6.50 3.08
C ASN A 198 -1.89 -6.39 3.10
N THR A 199 -2.57 -6.96 4.09
CA THR A 199 -4.03 -7.12 4.07
C THR A 199 -4.74 -6.41 5.21
N ILE A 200 -6.01 -6.04 4.99
CA ILE A 200 -6.87 -5.44 6.02
C ILE A 200 -7.03 -6.38 7.21
N ASN A 201 -7.19 -7.68 6.97
CA ASN A 201 -7.34 -8.66 8.06
C ASN A 201 -6.11 -8.71 8.99
N LEU A 202 -4.89 -8.61 8.42
CA LEU A 202 -3.67 -8.52 9.24
C LEU A 202 -3.62 -7.21 10.02
N GLN A 203 -4.04 -6.09 9.43
CA GLN A 203 -4.14 -4.82 10.13
C GLN A 203 -5.08 -4.93 11.34
N GLU A 204 -6.24 -5.53 11.16
CA GLU A 204 -7.24 -5.69 12.21
C GLU A 204 -6.77 -6.64 13.32
N GLN A 205 -6.05 -7.71 12.96
CA GLN A 205 -5.41 -8.59 13.94
C GLN A 205 -4.40 -7.84 14.80
N LEU A 206 -3.52 -7.05 14.17
CA LEU A 206 -2.51 -6.27 14.90
C LEU A 206 -3.15 -5.29 15.89
N VAL A 207 -4.15 -4.53 15.44
CA VAL A 207 -4.78 -3.48 16.26
C VAL A 207 -5.81 -4.03 17.24
N GLY A 208 -6.58 -5.04 16.83
CA GLY A 208 -7.65 -5.61 17.68
C GLY A 208 -7.17 -6.65 18.69
N LYS A 209 -6.01 -7.28 18.45
CA LYS A 209 -5.53 -8.37 19.30
C LYS A 209 -4.11 -8.15 19.80
N ASP A 210 -3.14 -8.00 18.92
CA ASP A 210 -1.72 -8.06 19.25
C ASP A 210 -1.26 -6.83 20.05
N LEU A 211 -1.52 -5.63 19.54
CA LEU A 211 -1.16 -4.37 20.22
C LEU A 211 -1.82 -4.18 21.58
N PRO A 212 -3.14 -4.46 21.77
CA PRO A 212 -3.76 -4.40 23.10
C PRO A 212 -3.11 -5.32 24.15
N ILE A 213 -2.69 -6.52 23.74
CA ILE A 213 -1.99 -7.46 24.62
C ILE A 213 -0.63 -6.89 25.02
N LEU A 214 0.15 -6.40 24.05
CA LEU A 214 1.48 -5.86 24.27
C LEU A 214 1.45 -4.56 25.09
N ALA A 215 0.51 -3.65 24.82
CA ALA A 215 0.34 -2.42 25.59
C ALA A 215 0.05 -2.73 27.06
N ARG A 216 -0.84 -3.70 27.36
CA ARG A 216 -1.10 -4.17 28.74
C ARG A 216 0.15 -4.80 29.36
N ALA A 217 0.87 -5.63 28.61
CA ALA A 217 2.10 -6.26 29.11
C ALA A 217 3.14 -5.22 29.54
N LEU A 218 3.31 -4.16 28.75
CA LEU A 218 4.25 -3.08 29.02
C LEU A 218 3.79 -2.18 30.18
N ALA A 219 2.47 -1.98 30.35
CA ALA A 219 1.91 -1.22 31.48
C ALA A 219 2.11 -1.92 32.82
N THR A 220 2.07 -3.25 32.87
CA THR A 220 2.20 -4.05 34.11
C THR A 220 3.65 -4.39 34.46
N GLY A 221 4.60 -4.12 33.61
CA GLY A 221 6.02 -4.50 33.73
C GLY A 221 6.84 -3.71 34.76
N GLY A 222 6.23 -2.85 35.59
CA GLY A 222 6.88 -2.18 36.71
C GLY A 222 7.86 -1.04 36.38
N ARG A 223 8.01 -0.67 35.09
CA ARG A 223 8.73 0.52 34.68
C ARG A 223 7.75 1.71 34.63
N GLU A 224 8.00 2.74 35.41
CA GLU A 224 7.29 4.02 35.32
C GLU A 224 7.43 4.58 33.89
N GLY A 225 6.33 4.78 33.18
CA GLY A 225 6.34 5.34 31.84
C GLY A 225 4.96 5.37 31.19
N ARG A 226 4.85 6.22 30.19
CA ARG A 226 3.63 6.34 29.36
C ARG A 226 3.36 5.02 28.63
N VAL A 227 2.12 4.58 28.62
CA VAL A 227 1.68 3.46 27.76
C VAL A 227 1.63 3.96 26.32
N PRO A 228 2.38 3.34 25.39
CA PRO A 228 2.34 3.76 24.00
C PRO A 228 0.95 3.58 23.38
N SER A 229 0.52 4.60 22.64
CA SER A 229 -0.74 4.61 21.90
C SER A 229 -0.58 4.01 20.50
N PHE A 230 -1.68 3.47 19.96
CA PHE A 230 -1.68 2.90 18.61
C PHE A 230 -2.98 3.20 17.87
N ALA A 231 -2.90 3.28 16.55
CA ALA A 231 -4.04 3.54 15.69
C ALA A 231 -3.99 2.72 14.39
N LEU A 232 -5.17 2.43 13.86
CA LEU A 232 -5.36 1.88 12.52
C LEU A 232 -5.74 3.01 11.57
N LEU A 233 -5.07 3.09 10.42
CA LEU A 233 -5.45 3.99 9.35
C LEU A 233 -5.61 3.20 8.04
N LYS A 234 -6.81 3.28 7.47
CA LYS A 234 -7.16 2.68 6.18
C LYS A 234 -7.21 3.76 5.08
N GLY A 235 -7.19 3.34 3.82
CA GLY A 235 -7.38 4.24 2.68
C GLY A 235 -8.80 4.85 2.65
N TRP A 236 -8.94 6.00 1.99
CA TRP A 236 -10.17 6.78 1.91
C TRP A 236 -11.42 5.94 1.61
N ARG A 237 -11.38 5.14 0.57
CA ARG A 237 -12.52 4.34 0.10
C ARG A 237 -12.97 3.23 1.06
N ASN A 238 -12.23 3.00 2.14
CA ASN A 238 -12.65 2.07 3.18
C ASN A 238 -13.60 2.71 4.21
N TYR A 239 -13.77 4.02 4.19
CA TYR A 239 -14.65 4.74 5.13
C TYR A 239 -15.91 5.24 4.44
N ILE A 240 -17.04 5.17 5.13
CA ILE A 240 -18.27 5.84 4.70
C ILE A 240 -18.13 7.36 4.87
N CYS A 241 -18.60 8.12 3.89
CA CYS A 241 -18.68 9.58 3.97
C CYS A 241 -20.10 10.01 4.32
N LEU A 242 -20.29 10.61 5.50
CA LEU A 242 -21.61 11.04 5.95
C LEU A 242 -22.25 12.09 5.05
N SER A 243 -21.46 12.99 4.46
CA SER A 243 -21.95 13.98 3.50
C SER A 243 -22.44 13.33 2.21
N ARG A 244 -21.71 12.36 1.66
CA ARG A 244 -22.14 11.64 0.46
C ARG A 244 -23.32 10.71 0.73
N LEU A 245 -23.37 10.11 1.91
CA LEU A 245 -24.51 9.32 2.34
C LEU A 245 -25.80 10.17 2.40
N ALA A 246 -25.73 11.37 3.00
CA ALA A 246 -26.84 12.31 3.03
C ALA A 246 -27.27 12.70 1.61
N GLN A 247 -26.33 13.05 0.75
CA GLN A 247 -26.59 13.40 -0.65
C GLN A 247 -27.20 12.22 -1.44
N ALA A 248 -26.70 11.01 -1.27
CA ALA A 248 -27.22 9.82 -1.94
C ALA A 248 -28.66 9.52 -1.49
N ARG A 249 -29.01 9.74 -0.24
CA ARG A 249 -30.39 9.61 0.27
C ARG A 249 -31.33 10.67 -0.28
N ASP A 250 -30.88 11.92 -0.36
CA ASP A 250 -31.69 13.02 -0.91
C ASP A 250 -31.99 12.81 -2.42
N THR A 251 -31.02 12.23 -3.15
CA THR A 251 -31.15 11.95 -4.58
C THR A 251 -31.62 10.52 -4.87
N GLY A 252 -31.59 9.64 -3.88
CA GLY A 252 -31.71 8.18 -4.03
C GLY A 252 -33.03 7.69 -4.63
N ARG A 253 -34.15 8.37 -4.39
CA ARG A 253 -35.48 8.02 -4.95
C ARG A 253 -35.54 8.14 -6.49
N SER A 254 -34.54 8.69 -7.13
CA SER A 254 -34.50 8.88 -8.59
C SER A 254 -33.28 8.28 -9.27
N LEU A 255 -32.31 7.76 -8.51
CA LEU A 255 -31.01 7.25 -9.03
C LEU A 255 -30.82 5.73 -8.85
N PHE A 256 -31.50 5.13 -7.87
CA PHE A 256 -31.36 3.72 -7.54
C PHE A 256 -32.69 2.99 -7.73
N ASP A 257 -32.62 1.71 -8.09
CA ASP A 257 -33.75 0.79 -8.03
C ASP A 257 -34.17 0.57 -6.57
N ASP A 258 -35.40 0.04 -6.31
CA ASP A 258 -35.95 -0.14 -4.97
C ASP A 258 -35.04 -0.96 -4.05
N ASP A 259 -34.39 -2.01 -4.56
CA ASP A 259 -33.46 -2.86 -3.79
C ASP A 259 -32.24 -2.07 -3.31
N ARG A 260 -31.66 -1.22 -4.17
CA ARG A 260 -30.51 -0.37 -3.83
C ARG A 260 -30.86 0.75 -2.88
N SER A 261 -32.11 1.24 -2.94
CA SER A 261 -32.59 2.23 -1.98
C SER A 261 -32.71 1.62 -0.58
N ALA A 262 -33.14 0.36 -0.47
CA ALA A 262 -33.19 -0.36 0.81
C ALA A 262 -31.78 -0.61 1.38
N GLU A 263 -30.81 -0.93 0.52
CA GLU A 263 -29.41 -1.11 0.89
C GLU A 263 -28.81 0.21 1.43
N LEU A 264 -29.12 1.34 0.79
CA LEU A 264 -28.69 2.67 1.23
C LEU A 264 -29.25 3.04 2.61
N GLU A 265 -30.52 2.73 2.91
CA GLU A 265 -31.12 2.95 4.23
C GLU A 265 -30.49 2.04 5.30
N THR A 266 -30.15 0.80 4.94
CA THR A 266 -29.41 -0.11 5.82
C THR A 266 -28.03 0.45 6.18
N LEU A 267 -27.29 0.99 5.20
CA LEU A 267 -26.03 1.69 5.43
C LEU A 267 -26.19 2.93 6.31
N ALA A 268 -27.26 3.70 6.13
CA ALA A 268 -27.53 4.87 6.96
C ALA A 268 -27.81 4.48 8.42
N ALA A 269 -28.56 3.42 8.65
CA ALA A 269 -28.83 2.89 9.99
C ALA A 269 -27.55 2.34 10.65
N TRP A 270 -26.67 1.69 9.89
CA TRP A 270 -25.38 1.24 10.38
C TRP A 270 -24.44 2.42 10.68
N ALA A 271 -24.34 3.40 9.79
CA ALA A 271 -23.48 4.58 9.97
C ALA A 271 -23.83 5.41 11.24
N ALA A 272 -25.07 5.30 11.73
CA ALA A 272 -25.49 5.91 12.98
C ALA A 272 -24.98 5.19 14.24
N ARG A 273 -24.54 3.91 14.12
CA ARG A 273 -24.18 3.03 15.24
C ARG A 273 -22.71 2.60 15.25
N THR A 274 -22.08 2.57 14.08
CA THR A 274 -20.68 2.14 13.96
C THR A 274 -19.72 3.07 14.69
N GLY A 275 -18.67 2.52 15.26
CA GLY A 275 -17.60 3.28 15.93
C GLY A 275 -16.49 3.74 15.01
N ASP A 276 -16.25 3.03 13.89
CA ASP A 276 -15.13 3.31 12.98
C ASP A 276 -15.53 3.65 11.55
N GLY A 277 -16.78 3.32 11.14
CA GLY A 277 -17.34 3.65 9.84
C GLY A 277 -16.63 2.98 8.66
N THR A 278 -15.95 1.85 8.88
CA THR A 278 -15.20 1.16 7.83
C THR A 278 -16.00 0.03 7.17
N LEU A 279 -15.75 -0.22 5.88
CA LEU A 279 -16.37 -1.30 5.13
C LEU A 279 -16.20 -2.68 5.81
N ALA A 280 -15.07 -2.90 6.48
CA ALA A 280 -14.79 -4.14 7.17
C ALA A 280 -15.62 -4.36 8.46
N ASP A 281 -16.21 -3.29 9.02
CA ASP A 281 -17.11 -3.34 10.18
C ASP A 281 -18.57 -3.67 9.79
N LEU A 282 -18.87 -3.72 8.48
CA LEU A 282 -20.18 -4.09 8.00
C LEU A 282 -20.43 -5.60 8.13
N PRO A 283 -21.60 -6.01 8.66
CA PRO A 283 -21.99 -7.43 8.72
C PRO A 283 -22.06 -8.10 7.32
N ASP A 284 -22.66 -7.34 6.38
CA ASP A 284 -22.80 -7.76 4.99
C ASP A 284 -22.21 -6.67 4.08
N GLU A 285 -21.47 -7.10 3.07
CA GLU A 285 -20.85 -6.18 2.13
C GLU A 285 -21.89 -5.61 1.17
N PRO A 286 -21.97 -4.28 1.05
CA PRO A 286 -22.92 -3.62 0.16
C PRO A 286 -22.55 -3.85 -1.30
N SER A 287 -23.51 -3.63 -2.20
CA SER A 287 -23.23 -3.62 -3.64
C SER A 287 -22.16 -2.56 -3.97
N ALA A 288 -21.29 -2.88 -4.93
CA ALA A 288 -20.18 -1.98 -5.30
C ALA A 288 -20.69 -0.59 -5.73
N GLU A 289 -21.86 -0.52 -6.36
CA GLU A 289 -22.44 0.75 -6.82
C GLU A 289 -22.91 1.60 -5.66
N VAL A 290 -23.55 1.01 -4.66
CA VAL A 290 -24.01 1.73 -3.46
C VAL A 290 -22.82 2.17 -2.63
N TRP A 291 -21.81 1.31 -2.44
CA TRP A 291 -20.60 1.71 -1.72
C TRP A 291 -19.83 2.81 -2.44
N ASP A 292 -19.66 2.74 -3.76
CA ASP A 292 -19.04 3.80 -4.56
C ASP A 292 -19.76 5.16 -4.44
N ALA A 293 -21.08 5.14 -4.23
CA ALA A 293 -21.85 6.37 -4.03
C ALA A 293 -21.60 7.03 -2.66
N VAL A 294 -21.29 6.26 -1.61
CA VAL A 294 -21.20 6.75 -0.23
C VAL A 294 -19.78 6.73 0.35
N ALA A 295 -18.84 6.01 -0.24
CA ALA A 295 -17.45 5.92 0.24
C ALA A 295 -16.77 7.29 0.22
N ALA A 296 -15.84 7.52 1.17
CA ALA A 296 -15.05 8.73 1.20
C ALA A 296 -14.06 8.79 0.03
N GLU A 297 -13.90 9.97 -0.54
CA GLU A 297 -12.96 10.24 -1.63
C GLU A 297 -12.18 11.53 -1.33
N SER A 298 -10.84 11.49 -1.52
CA SER A 298 -9.95 12.60 -1.18
C SER A 298 -10.26 13.88 -1.92
N ASP A 299 -10.59 13.72 -3.21
CA ASP A 299 -10.77 14.85 -4.14
C ASP A 299 -12.11 15.56 -3.96
N LEU A 300 -13.05 14.89 -3.27
CA LEU A 300 -14.40 15.39 -3.05
C LEU A 300 -14.60 15.92 -1.63
N CYS A 301 -13.63 15.70 -0.77
CA CYS A 301 -13.74 16.06 0.63
C CYS A 301 -13.48 17.55 0.84
N THR A 302 -14.46 18.25 1.42
CA THR A 302 -14.37 19.67 1.79
C THR A 302 -13.61 19.92 3.10
N ARG A 303 -13.11 18.84 3.73
CA ARG A 303 -12.32 18.89 4.96
C ARG A 303 -13.02 19.72 6.06
N LEU A 304 -12.35 20.73 6.61
CA LEU A 304 -12.85 21.60 7.68
C LEU A 304 -14.18 22.30 7.36
N LYS A 305 -14.50 22.47 6.08
CA LYS A 305 -15.76 23.07 5.61
C LYS A 305 -16.92 22.07 5.51
N CYS A 306 -16.70 20.80 5.86
CA CYS A 306 -17.75 19.78 5.82
C CYS A 306 -18.66 19.88 7.06
N PRO A 307 -20.00 19.93 6.93
CA PRO A 307 -20.91 19.98 8.06
C PRO A 307 -20.81 18.73 8.97
N HIS A 308 -20.26 17.65 8.45
CA HIS A 308 -20.08 16.41 9.21
C HIS A 308 -18.62 16.22 9.70
N PHE A 309 -17.76 17.25 9.63
CA PHE A 309 -16.33 17.13 9.89
C PHE A 309 -16.00 16.54 11.27
N GLU A 310 -16.68 17.00 12.32
CA GLU A 310 -16.46 16.51 13.69
C GLU A 310 -16.85 15.03 13.87
N ARG A 311 -17.85 14.57 13.14
CA ARG A 311 -18.35 13.19 13.17
C ARG A 311 -17.73 12.32 12.07
N CYS A 312 -16.83 12.87 11.27
CA CYS A 312 -16.24 12.17 10.12
C CYS A 312 -15.32 11.04 10.58
N PHE A 313 -15.67 9.80 10.30
CA PHE A 313 -14.91 8.61 10.68
C PHE A 313 -13.47 8.65 10.17
N LEU A 314 -13.26 9.06 8.91
CA LEU A 314 -11.94 9.19 8.32
C LEU A 314 -11.08 10.22 9.07
N PHE A 315 -11.61 11.41 9.35
CA PHE A 315 -10.85 12.46 10.06
C PHE A 315 -10.62 12.11 11.53
N GLN A 316 -11.54 11.42 12.17
CA GLN A 316 -11.30 10.84 13.49
C GLN A 316 -10.19 9.79 13.47
N ALA A 317 -10.18 8.90 12.48
CA ALA A 317 -9.08 7.94 12.30
C ALA A 317 -7.74 8.65 12.04
N ARG A 318 -7.73 9.71 11.22
CA ARG A 318 -6.52 10.51 10.96
C ARG A 318 -6.03 11.28 12.19
N ARG A 319 -6.92 11.86 13.00
CA ARG A 319 -6.55 12.50 14.27
C ARG A 319 -5.91 11.48 15.21
N ARG A 320 -6.55 10.31 15.39
CA ARG A 320 -5.98 9.22 16.20
C ARG A 320 -4.62 8.79 15.68
N ALA A 321 -4.44 8.64 14.37
CA ALA A 321 -3.16 8.29 13.78
C ALA A 321 -2.10 9.40 13.95
N ALA A 322 -2.50 10.68 13.93
CA ALA A 322 -1.59 11.80 14.17
C ALA A 322 -1.09 11.87 15.62
N GLU A 323 -1.84 11.33 16.58
CA GLU A 323 -1.48 11.29 18.01
C GLU A 323 -0.83 9.96 18.42
N ALA A 324 -0.96 8.92 17.60
CA ALA A 324 -0.50 7.58 17.94
C ALA A 324 1.03 7.42 17.80
N ASP A 325 1.59 6.60 18.69
CA ASP A 325 2.98 6.19 18.68
C ASP A 325 3.26 5.07 17.67
N VAL A 326 2.30 4.17 17.48
CA VAL A 326 2.34 3.12 16.46
C VAL A 326 1.13 3.24 15.56
N VAL A 327 1.35 3.44 14.25
CA VAL A 327 0.26 3.52 13.27
C VAL A 327 0.35 2.32 12.35
N VAL A 328 -0.73 1.54 12.33
CA VAL A 328 -0.84 0.37 11.45
C VAL A 328 -1.55 0.77 10.15
N VAL A 329 -0.94 0.44 9.03
CA VAL A 329 -1.43 0.75 7.67
C VAL A 329 -1.28 -0.46 6.76
N ASN A 330 -1.80 -0.39 5.53
CA ASN A 330 -1.44 -1.36 4.50
C ASN A 330 -0.40 -0.78 3.52
N HIS A 331 0.24 -1.67 2.76
CA HIS A 331 1.23 -1.27 1.77
C HIS A 331 0.67 -0.33 0.69
N HIS A 332 -0.62 -0.46 0.35
CA HIS A 332 -1.27 0.45 -0.59
C HIS A 332 -1.33 1.89 -0.06
N LEU A 333 -1.63 2.06 1.22
CA LEU A 333 -1.67 3.39 1.83
C LEU A 333 -0.27 3.98 1.98
N LEU A 334 0.72 3.16 2.34
CA LEU A 334 2.13 3.54 2.38
C LEU A 334 2.64 3.94 0.99
N ALA A 335 2.33 3.17 -0.05
CA ALA A 335 2.73 3.49 -1.42
C ALA A 335 2.03 4.76 -1.95
N SER A 336 0.78 5.00 -1.54
CA SER A 336 0.09 6.28 -1.82
C SER A 336 0.76 7.46 -1.12
N ASP A 337 1.21 7.29 0.13
CA ASP A 337 1.97 8.29 0.88
C ASP A 337 3.30 8.60 0.20
N LEU A 338 4.02 7.55 -0.22
CA LEU A 338 5.27 7.66 -0.96
C LEU A 338 5.09 8.43 -2.28
N ALA A 339 4.05 8.08 -3.06
CA ALA A 339 3.76 8.76 -4.31
C ALA A 339 3.47 10.26 -4.12
N VAL A 340 2.72 10.64 -3.07
CA VAL A 340 2.46 12.05 -2.73
C VAL A 340 3.72 12.75 -2.29
N ARG A 341 4.57 12.12 -1.46
CA ARG A 341 5.85 12.67 -1.01
C ARG A 341 6.82 12.92 -2.16
N ILE A 342 6.92 11.99 -3.10
CA ILE A 342 7.73 12.14 -4.32
C ILE A 342 7.22 13.32 -5.15
N ALA A 343 5.90 13.40 -5.37
CA ALA A 343 5.31 14.45 -6.21
C ALA A 343 5.42 15.86 -5.60
N SER A 344 5.43 15.97 -4.25
CA SER A 344 5.50 17.25 -3.54
C SER A 344 6.90 17.60 -3.03
N ASP A 345 7.85 16.69 -3.14
CA ASP A 345 9.18 16.72 -2.49
C ASP A 345 9.11 17.09 -1.00
N ASN A 346 8.05 16.68 -0.33
CA ASN A 346 7.81 16.96 1.07
C ASN A 346 7.91 15.70 1.94
N TRP A 347 8.97 15.63 2.73
CA TRP A 347 9.29 14.47 3.57
C TRP A 347 9.11 14.73 5.07
N GLN A 348 8.94 15.99 5.46
CA GLN A 348 8.90 16.41 6.86
C GLN A 348 7.49 16.59 7.39
N GLU A 349 6.55 16.95 6.54
CA GLU A 349 5.16 17.16 6.90
C GLU A 349 4.30 15.92 6.70
N ALA A 350 3.06 15.97 7.20
CA ALA A 350 2.06 14.95 6.94
C ALA A 350 1.62 15.00 5.46
N ALA A 351 1.83 13.91 4.76
CA ALA A 351 1.28 13.71 3.41
C ALA A 351 -0.05 12.92 3.51
N VAL A 352 -0.02 11.63 3.21
CA VAL A 352 -1.14 10.73 3.50
C VAL A 352 -1.03 10.20 4.93
N LEU A 353 0.20 9.90 5.37
CA LEU A 353 0.54 9.47 6.72
C LEU A 353 1.15 10.63 7.53
N PRO A 354 1.00 10.63 8.87
CA PRO A 354 1.74 11.53 9.72
C PRO A 354 3.25 11.29 9.57
N PRO A 355 4.12 12.28 9.92
CA PRO A 355 5.57 12.11 9.82
C PRO A 355 6.07 10.91 10.61
N TYR A 356 7.05 10.19 10.07
CA TYR A 356 7.65 9.01 10.70
C TYR A 356 9.13 8.87 10.34
N ARG A 357 9.88 8.26 11.24
CA ARG A 357 11.30 7.94 11.07
C ARG A 357 11.58 6.44 11.14
N ARG A 358 10.60 5.66 11.62
CA ARG A 358 10.69 4.22 11.83
C ARG A 358 9.57 3.54 11.04
N LEU A 359 9.94 2.54 10.24
CA LEU A 359 9.02 1.80 9.38
C LEU A 359 9.24 0.30 9.53
N VAL A 360 8.18 -0.43 9.77
CA VAL A 360 8.14 -1.89 9.69
C VAL A 360 7.29 -2.30 8.51
N LEU A 361 7.83 -3.11 7.62
CA LEU A 361 7.16 -3.68 6.45
C LEU A 361 6.93 -5.17 6.71
N ASP A 362 5.74 -5.53 7.12
CA ASP A 362 5.34 -6.93 7.31
C ASP A 362 4.77 -7.49 6.01
N GLU A 363 5.13 -8.72 5.65
CA GLU A 363 4.90 -9.30 4.32
C GLU A 363 5.54 -8.45 3.19
N ALA A 364 6.78 -8.03 3.43
CA ALA A 364 7.51 -7.06 2.60
C ALA A 364 7.78 -7.52 1.15
N HIS A 365 7.63 -8.82 0.87
CA HIS A 365 7.75 -9.38 -0.48
C HIS A 365 6.70 -8.83 -1.48
N HIS A 366 5.63 -8.17 -0.98
CA HIS A 366 4.63 -7.50 -1.82
C HIS A 366 4.97 -6.06 -2.17
N LEU A 367 5.96 -5.47 -1.51
CA LEU A 367 6.23 -4.03 -1.61
C LEU A 367 6.45 -3.57 -3.04
N GLU A 368 7.20 -4.34 -3.83
CA GLU A 368 7.51 -3.99 -5.21
C GLU A 368 6.27 -3.96 -6.11
N ASP A 369 5.45 -5.01 -6.07
CA ASP A 369 4.26 -5.12 -6.93
C ASP A 369 3.22 -4.03 -6.56
N ILE A 370 3.11 -3.69 -5.28
CA ILE A 370 2.23 -2.62 -4.80
C ILE A 370 2.79 -1.25 -5.18
N ALA A 371 4.09 -1.02 -5.00
CA ALA A 371 4.75 0.23 -5.41
C ALA A 371 4.62 0.45 -6.93
N ALA A 372 4.77 -0.60 -7.74
CA ALA A 372 4.53 -0.54 -9.18
C ALA A 372 3.14 0.00 -9.53
N THR A 373 2.12 -0.44 -8.80
CA THR A 373 0.74 0.01 -9.02
C THR A 373 0.53 1.49 -8.68
N HIS A 374 1.16 1.99 -7.61
CA HIS A 374 0.96 3.36 -7.11
C HIS A 374 1.89 4.39 -7.74
N LEU A 375 3.07 3.98 -8.18
CA LEU A 375 4.03 4.83 -8.88
C LEU A 375 3.85 4.81 -10.40
N GLY A 376 2.91 4.00 -10.88
CA GLY A 376 2.47 3.97 -12.27
C GLY A 376 1.20 4.80 -12.52
N ALA A 377 0.84 4.94 -13.80
CA ALA A 377 -0.41 5.54 -14.23
C ALA A 377 -1.34 4.47 -14.81
N GLN A 378 -2.62 4.56 -14.50
CA GLN A 378 -3.64 3.67 -15.05
C GLN A 378 -4.88 4.46 -15.44
N VAL A 379 -5.34 4.29 -16.68
CA VAL A 379 -6.57 4.91 -17.20
C VAL A 379 -7.47 3.84 -17.79
N SER A 380 -8.72 3.83 -17.41
CA SER A 380 -9.70 2.88 -17.94
C SER A 380 -10.88 3.56 -18.62
N MET A 381 -11.48 2.90 -19.59
CA MET A 381 -12.69 3.36 -20.28
C MET A 381 -13.79 3.74 -19.28
N LEU A 382 -14.15 2.82 -18.40
CA LEU A 382 -15.18 3.07 -17.39
C LEU A 382 -14.79 4.20 -16.41
N GLY A 383 -13.50 4.35 -16.11
CA GLY A 383 -13.01 5.44 -15.26
C GLY A 383 -13.24 6.82 -15.91
N VAL A 384 -12.88 6.96 -17.18
CA VAL A 384 -13.09 8.19 -17.95
C VAL A 384 -14.60 8.45 -18.12
N GLN A 385 -15.39 7.44 -18.50
CA GLN A 385 -16.84 7.59 -18.65
C GLN A 385 -17.50 8.03 -17.33
N ARG A 386 -17.15 7.42 -16.19
CA ARG A 386 -17.68 7.82 -14.88
C ARG A 386 -17.33 9.26 -14.53
N LEU A 387 -16.10 9.68 -14.84
CA LEU A 387 -15.67 11.06 -14.64
C LEU A 387 -16.51 12.05 -15.45
N LEU A 388 -16.72 11.75 -16.75
CA LEU A 388 -17.54 12.59 -17.63
C LEU A 388 -19.04 12.55 -17.26
N PHE A 389 -19.58 11.41 -16.83
CA PHE A 389 -20.96 11.30 -16.34
C PHE A 389 -21.18 12.06 -15.04
N ARG A 390 -20.16 12.21 -14.21
CA ARG A 390 -20.24 13.03 -13.00
C ARG A 390 -20.41 14.51 -13.30
N LEU A 391 -19.82 15.00 -14.39
CA LEU A 391 -20.04 16.37 -14.84
C LEU A 391 -21.48 16.59 -15.26
N ASP A 392 -22.04 15.68 -16.07
CA ASP A 392 -23.46 15.65 -16.36
C ASP A 392 -23.93 14.26 -16.79
N LYS A 393 -25.07 13.80 -16.33
CA LYS A 393 -25.77 12.61 -16.80
C LYS A 393 -27.25 12.94 -16.95
N ASN A 394 -27.71 13.13 -18.19
CA ASN A 394 -29.09 13.44 -18.52
C ASN A 394 -29.65 14.66 -17.78
N GLY A 395 -28.91 15.75 -17.77
CA GLY A 395 -29.29 16.98 -17.07
C GLY A 395 -29.12 16.93 -15.56
N ARG A 396 -28.44 15.92 -15.04
CA ARG A 396 -28.07 15.75 -13.60
C ARG A 396 -26.56 15.63 -13.49
N GLY A 397 -25.97 16.33 -12.53
CA GLY A 397 -24.52 16.30 -12.31
C GLY A 397 -23.99 17.66 -11.88
N LEU A 398 -22.66 17.75 -11.84
CA LEU A 398 -21.97 18.91 -11.32
C LEU A 398 -22.25 20.19 -12.13
N LEU A 399 -22.30 20.10 -13.47
CA LEU A 399 -22.63 21.26 -14.34
C LEU A 399 -24.06 21.74 -14.13
N SER A 400 -25.00 20.83 -13.90
CA SER A 400 -26.39 21.18 -13.58
C SER A 400 -26.51 21.86 -12.21
N ALA A 401 -25.81 21.33 -11.18
CA ALA A 401 -25.75 21.96 -9.86
C ALA A 401 -25.13 23.36 -9.93
N LEU A 402 -24.06 23.49 -10.73
CA LEU A 402 -23.38 24.75 -10.96
C LEU A 402 -24.30 25.77 -11.66
N ARG A 403 -25.02 25.35 -12.69
CA ARG A 403 -26.02 26.18 -13.38
C ARG A 403 -27.08 26.70 -12.39
N LEU A 404 -27.59 25.83 -11.54
CA LEU A 404 -28.58 26.21 -10.54
C LEU A 404 -28.02 27.22 -9.51
N ALA A 405 -26.78 26.99 -9.05
CA ALA A 405 -26.11 27.89 -8.11
C ALA A 405 -25.86 29.29 -8.68
N LEU A 406 -25.71 29.40 -10.01
CA LEU A 406 -25.47 30.64 -10.72
C LEU A 406 -26.77 31.34 -11.16
N GLN A 407 -27.93 30.66 -11.20
CA GLN A 407 -29.20 31.21 -11.73
C GLN A 407 -29.74 32.41 -10.93
N ASN A 408 -29.51 32.45 -9.64
CA ASN A 408 -30.08 33.46 -8.72
C ASN A 408 -29.11 34.62 -8.43
N ARG A 409 -28.17 34.90 -9.34
CA ARG A 409 -27.14 35.92 -9.20
C ARG A 409 -27.14 36.85 -10.42
N ASP A 410 -27.23 38.11 -10.15
CA ASP A 410 -27.30 39.15 -11.20
C ASP A 410 -25.95 39.87 -11.39
N ASP A 411 -24.88 39.43 -10.74
CA ASP A 411 -23.54 39.95 -10.94
C ASP A 411 -22.92 39.54 -12.29
N LEU A 412 -22.01 40.33 -12.80
CA LEU A 412 -21.38 40.15 -14.12
C LEU A 412 -20.57 38.85 -14.20
N LEU A 413 -19.89 38.45 -13.09
CA LEU A 413 -19.09 37.25 -13.06
C LEU A 413 -19.94 35.98 -13.11
N SER A 414 -21.09 35.99 -12.40
CA SER A 414 -22.05 34.90 -12.47
C SER A 414 -22.72 34.79 -13.84
N ALA A 415 -23.01 35.92 -14.49
CA ALA A 415 -23.51 35.95 -15.87
C ALA A 415 -22.51 35.33 -16.85
N ALA A 416 -21.25 35.74 -16.81
CA ALA A 416 -20.16 35.20 -17.63
C ALA A 416 -19.89 33.71 -17.32
N SER A 417 -20.04 33.30 -16.06
CA SER A 417 -19.91 31.88 -15.68
C SER A 417 -21.06 31.02 -16.19
N ARG A 418 -22.30 31.55 -16.19
CA ARG A 418 -23.45 30.87 -16.80
C ARG A 418 -23.26 30.65 -18.31
N GLU A 419 -22.77 31.67 -19.00
CA GLU A 419 -22.48 31.60 -20.42
C GLU A 419 -21.38 30.55 -20.71
N LEU A 420 -20.30 30.55 -19.93
CA LEU A 420 -19.22 29.58 -20.03
C LEU A 420 -19.75 28.13 -19.84
N VAL A 421 -20.63 27.90 -18.85
CA VAL A 421 -21.26 26.59 -18.65
C VAL A 421 -22.10 26.20 -19.85
N GLN A 422 -22.96 27.09 -20.35
CA GLN A 422 -23.95 26.78 -21.38
C GLN A 422 -23.35 26.61 -22.75
N GLN A 423 -22.41 27.49 -23.14
CA GLN A 423 -21.87 27.51 -24.51
C GLN A 423 -20.60 26.67 -24.63
N ASN A 424 -19.75 26.59 -23.58
CA ASN A 424 -18.43 25.99 -23.72
C ASN A 424 -18.31 24.63 -23.03
N LEU A 425 -18.79 24.50 -21.76
CA LEU A 425 -18.53 23.28 -21.01
C LEU A 425 -19.39 22.09 -21.47
N TYR A 426 -20.66 22.33 -21.85
CA TYR A 426 -21.48 21.27 -22.40
C TYR A 426 -20.98 20.79 -23.75
N ASP A 427 -20.52 21.68 -24.61
CA ASP A 427 -19.91 21.32 -25.89
C ASP A 427 -18.60 20.58 -25.73
N ALA A 428 -17.72 21.02 -24.80
CA ALA A 428 -16.49 20.34 -24.47
C ALA A 428 -16.76 18.95 -23.86
N LEU A 429 -17.78 18.82 -23.00
CA LEU A 429 -18.18 17.54 -22.43
C LEU A 429 -18.71 16.57 -23.49
N ALA A 430 -19.53 17.07 -24.43
CA ALA A 430 -20.02 16.25 -25.54
C ALA A 430 -18.87 15.81 -26.47
N ALA A 431 -17.89 16.69 -26.71
CA ALA A 431 -16.70 16.37 -27.48
C ALA A 431 -15.84 15.32 -26.74
N ALA A 432 -15.59 15.51 -25.43
CA ALA A 432 -14.83 14.56 -24.61
C ALA A 432 -15.47 13.17 -24.61
N ARG A 433 -16.80 13.06 -24.50
CA ARG A 433 -17.50 11.78 -24.56
C ARG A 433 -17.33 11.09 -25.89
N ARG A 434 -17.61 11.79 -27.02
CA ARG A 434 -17.42 11.22 -28.36
C ARG A 434 -15.99 10.74 -28.55
N SER A 435 -15.00 11.58 -28.26
CA SER A 435 -13.60 11.22 -28.44
C SER A 435 -13.14 10.10 -27.51
N ALA A 436 -13.67 10.03 -26.29
CA ALA A 436 -13.39 8.92 -25.38
C ALA A 436 -13.99 7.60 -25.91
N ASP A 437 -15.24 7.59 -26.32
CA ASP A 437 -15.90 6.40 -26.86
C ASP A 437 -15.20 5.92 -28.13
N GLU A 438 -14.83 6.83 -29.03
CA GLU A 438 -14.08 6.52 -30.27
C GLU A 438 -12.68 5.97 -29.94
N LEU A 439 -11.94 6.61 -29.02
CA LEU A 439 -10.60 6.18 -28.60
C LEU A 439 -10.64 4.74 -28.06
N PHE A 440 -11.50 4.52 -27.08
CA PHE A 440 -11.61 3.19 -26.45
C PHE A 440 -12.19 2.13 -27.40
N ALA A 441 -13.04 2.51 -28.34
CA ALA A 441 -13.50 1.61 -29.40
C ALA A 441 -12.37 1.20 -30.36
N LEU A 442 -11.48 2.13 -30.73
CA LEU A 442 -10.29 1.82 -31.53
C LEU A 442 -9.34 0.87 -30.77
N LEU A 443 -9.08 1.17 -29.51
CA LEU A 443 -8.22 0.34 -28.66
C LEU A 443 -8.84 -1.04 -28.39
N ALA A 444 -10.17 -1.12 -28.21
CA ALA A 444 -10.87 -2.39 -28.04
C ALA A 444 -10.76 -3.28 -29.30
N ARG A 445 -10.97 -2.71 -30.47
CA ARG A 445 -10.81 -3.43 -31.76
C ARG A 445 -9.37 -3.92 -31.95
N ARG A 446 -8.38 -3.10 -31.56
CA ARG A 446 -6.98 -3.54 -31.62
C ARG A 446 -6.72 -4.71 -30.68
N LEU A 447 -7.31 -4.71 -29.47
CA LEU A 447 -7.22 -5.82 -28.54
C LEU A 447 -7.94 -7.10 -29.02
N ASP A 448 -9.02 -6.99 -29.80
CA ASP A 448 -9.74 -8.13 -30.34
C ASP A 448 -8.88 -8.99 -31.29
N SER A 449 -7.79 -8.44 -31.82
CA SER A 449 -6.81 -9.18 -32.61
C SER A 449 -5.81 -9.98 -31.76
N GLU A 450 -5.76 -9.78 -30.45
CA GLU A 450 -4.88 -10.52 -29.56
C GLU A 450 -5.53 -11.83 -29.10
N PRO A 451 -4.76 -12.91 -28.93
CA PRO A 451 -5.30 -14.20 -28.54
C PRO A 451 -5.75 -14.26 -27.08
N GLY A 452 -6.76 -15.07 -26.80
CA GLY A 452 -7.20 -15.44 -25.46
C GLY A 452 -8.42 -14.67 -24.94
N PRO A 453 -9.00 -15.15 -23.82
CA PRO A 453 -10.25 -14.61 -23.26
C PRO A 453 -10.07 -13.28 -22.52
N ALA A 454 -8.86 -12.93 -22.14
CA ALA A 454 -8.48 -11.68 -21.50
C ALA A 454 -7.26 -11.13 -22.25
N PRO A 455 -7.48 -10.51 -23.43
CA PRO A 455 -6.39 -10.06 -24.27
C PRO A 455 -5.59 -8.93 -23.60
N VAL A 456 -4.28 -9.02 -23.74
CA VAL A 456 -3.31 -8.04 -23.25
C VAL A 456 -2.32 -7.72 -24.37
N LEU A 457 -2.14 -6.44 -24.68
CA LEU A 457 -1.19 -5.95 -25.67
C LEU A 457 -0.15 -5.07 -24.99
N ARG A 458 1.11 -5.46 -25.06
CA ARG A 458 2.22 -4.61 -24.60
C ARG A 458 2.48 -3.52 -25.65
N LEU A 459 2.55 -2.28 -25.19
CA LEU A 459 2.81 -1.10 -26.04
C LEU A 459 4.32 -0.83 -26.03
N THR A 460 5.03 -1.41 -27.00
CA THR A 460 6.46 -1.17 -27.23
C THR A 460 6.65 0.14 -28.04
N ASP A 461 7.88 0.52 -28.31
CA ASP A 461 8.17 1.68 -29.14
C ASP A 461 7.70 1.46 -30.60
N GLU A 462 7.64 0.21 -31.05
CA GLU A 462 7.09 -0.17 -32.34
C GLU A 462 5.58 0.09 -32.48
N PHE A 463 4.85 0.19 -31.35
CA PHE A 463 3.43 0.52 -31.36
C PHE A 463 3.12 1.87 -32.01
N GLY A 464 4.10 2.80 -32.09
CA GLY A 464 3.97 4.03 -32.87
C GLY A 464 3.72 3.81 -34.38
N GLY A 465 4.12 2.66 -34.92
CA GLY A 465 3.87 2.20 -36.28
C GLY A 465 2.64 1.30 -36.47
N ASP A 466 1.91 0.99 -35.40
CA ASP A 466 0.72 0.13 -35.47
C ASP A 466 -0.36 0.77 -36.35
N PRO A 467 -1.03 0.00 -37.24
CA PRO A 467 -2.09 0.51 -38.13
C PRO A 467 -3.22 1.25 -37.40
N VAL A 468 -3.43 1.05 -36.13
CA VAL A 468 -4.45 1.77 -35.34
C VAL A 468 -4.19 3.29 -35.32
N TRP A 469 -2.93 3.72 -35.42
CA TRP A 469 -2.58 5.13 -35.45
C TRP A 469 -3.03 5.81 -36.77
N SER A 470 -2.79 5.17 -37.89
CA SER A 470 -3.30 5.65 -39.20
C SER A 470 -4.81 5.48 -39.33
N GLY A 471 -5.41 4.56 -38.57
CA GLY A 471 -6.84 4.35 -38.41
C GLY A 471 -7.56 5.40 -37.56
N GLY A 472 -6.87 6.45 -37.09
CA GLY A 472 -7.45 7.60 -36.40
C GLY A 472 -7.15 7.71 -34.91
N LEU A 473 -6.39 6.78 -34.29
CA LEU A 473 -6.08 6.81 -32.87
C LEU A 473 -5.43 8.13 -32.43
N GLY A 474 -4.46 8.63 -33.22
CA GLY A 474 -3.76 9.87 -32.94
C GLY A 474 -4.67 11.07 -32.87
N VAL A 475 -5.52 11.23 -33.89
CA VAL A 475 -6.47 12.34 -33.96
C VAL A 475 -7.50 12.27 -32.83
N THR A 476 -8.01 11.08 -32.54
CA THR A 476 -9.00 10.85 -31.48
C THR A 476 -8.40 11.13 -30.11
N LEU A 477 -7.13 10.76 -29.90
CA LEU A 477 -6.40 11.06 -28.66
C LEU A 477 -6.23 12.58 -28.49
N ASP A 478 -5.79 13.29 -29.55
CA ASP A 478 -5.61 14.75 -29.51
C ASP A 478 -6.92 15.47 -29.24
N ASN A 479 -8.00 15.04 -29.87
CA ASN A 479 -9.33 15.60 -29.64
C ASN A 479 -9.79 15.35 -28.17
N LEU A 480 -9.54 14.17 -27.63
CA LEU A 480 -9.88 13.87 -26.24
C LEU A 480 -9.06 14.73 -25.27
N LEU A 481 -7.74 14.80 -25.45
CA LEU A 481 -6.86 15.59 -24.59
C LEU A 481 -7.26 17.08 -24.62
N LEU A 482 -7.55 17.63 -25.82
CA LEU A 482 -8.02 19.01 -25.98
C LEU A 482 -9.37 19.23 -25.26
N ALA A 483 -10.30 18.29 -25.39
CA ALA A 483 -11.60 18.41 -24.74
C ALA A 483 -11.49 18.32 -23.21
N LEU A 484 -10.62 17.44 -22.69
CA LEU A 484 -10.35 17.32 -21.23
C LEU A 484 -9.69 18.61 -20.70
N SER A 485 -8.72 19.21 -21.42
CA SER A 485 -8.09 20.49 -21.06
C SER A 485 -9.12 21.62 -21.01
N ARG A 486 -9.95 21.77 -22.04
CA ARG A 486 -11.01 22.79 -22.08
C ARG A 486 -12.01 22.64 -20.95
N LEU A 487 -12.38 21.40 -20.60
CA LEU A 487 -13.23 21.11 -19.44
C LEU A 487 -12.55 21.53 -18.15
N GLY A 488 -11.28 21.14 -17.95
CA GLY A 488 -10.48 21.48 -16.77
C GLY A 488 -10.36 22.99 -16.58
N GLU A 489 -9.86 23.70 -17.59
CA GLU A 489 -9.67 25.15 -17.58
C GLU A 489 -10.98 25.92 -17.32
N GLY A 490 -12.07 25.51 -17.96
CA GLY A 490 -13.36 26.15 -17.79
C GLY A 490 -13.98 25.90 -16.40
N VAL A 491 -13.84 24.67 -15.89
CA VAL A 491 -14.32 24.31 -14.53
C VAL A 491 -13.48 25.04 -13.48
N GLU A 492 -12.16 25.13 -13.64
CA GLU A 492 -11.26 25.82 -12.71
C GLU A 492 -11.54 27.33 -12.70
N THR A 493 -11.69 27.95 -13.87
CA THR A 493 -12.09 29.36 -14.00
C THR A 493 -13.36 29.67 -13.21
N ILE A 494 -14.36 28.79 -13.25
CA ILE A 494 -15.60 29.01 -12.51
C ILE A 494 -15.37 28.77 -11.00
N ALA A 495 -14.59 27.76 -10.63
CA ALA A 495 -14.28 27.49 -9.23
C ALA A 495 -13.55 28.69 -8.59
N ASP A 496 -12.61 29.30 -9.31
CA ASP A 496 -11.90 30.49 -8.84
C ASP A 496 -12.82 31.71 -8.72
N ARG A 497 -13.68 31.97 -9.70
CA ARG A 497 -14.68 33.05 -9.62
C ARG A 497 -15.61 32.86 -8.43
N LEU A 498 -16.07 31.63 -8.18
CA LEU A 498 -16.92 31.31 -7.03
C LEU A 498 -16.18 31.46 -5.68
N SER A 499 -14.84 31.34 -5.68
CA SER A 499 -14.03 31.47 -4.48
C SER A 499 -13.79 32.91 -4.03
N LEU A 500 -14.05 33.91 -4.90
CA LEU A 500 -13.88 35.35 -4.60
C LEU A 500 -14.91 35.90 -3.63
N ASP A 501 -16.05 35.22 -3.44
CA ASP A 501 -17.11 35.62 -2.55
C ASP A 501 -17.10 34.81 -1.24
N ASP A 502 -17.61 35.42 -0.14
CA ASP A 502 -17.83 34.71 1.12
C ASP A 502 -18.72 33.49 0.92
N ALA A 503 -18.16 32.33 1.13
CA ALA A 503 -18.77 31.09 0.75
C ALA A 503 -19.72 30.55 1.82
N SER A 504 -21.01 30.38 1.46
CA SER A 504 -21.88 29.44 2.18
C SER A 504 -21.28 28.01 2.11
N GLU A 505 -21.52 27.17 3.13
CA GLU A 505 -21.03 25.79 3.17
C GLU A 505 -21.33 25.01 1.86
N ARG A 506 -22.50 25.18 1.29
CA ARG A 506 -22.91 24.54 0.04
C ARG A 506 -22.03 24.95 -1.15
N ARG A 507 -21.58 26.21 -1.18
CA ARG A 507 -20.69 26.71 -2.23
C ARG A 507 -19.27 26.20 -2.06
N ALA A 508 -18.76 26.19 -0.83
CA ALA A 508 -17.45 25.63 -0.52
C ALA A 508 -17.36 24.15 -0.93
N GLN A 509 -18.44 23.38 -0.73
CA GLN A 509 -18.54 22.00 -1.18
C GLN A 509 -18.48 21.93 -2.72
N LEU A 510 -19.27 22.74 -3.42
CA LEU A 510 -19.28 22.76 -4.88
C LEU A 510 -17.90 23.12 -5.46
N ILE A 511 -17.22 24.13 -4.91
CA ILE A 511 -15.85 24.49 -5.31
C ILE A 511 -14.88 23.31 -5.09
N GLY A 512 -14.98 22.62 -3.96
CA GLY A 512 -14.19 21.43 -3.67
C GLY A 512 -14.41 20.32 -4.70
N GLU A 513 -15.66 20.07 -5.06
CA GLU A 513 -16.02 19.10 -6.09
C GLU A 513 -15.52 19.48 -7.48
N LEU A 514 -15.63 20.76 -7.86
CA LEU A 514 -15.12 21.28 -9.13
C LEU A 514 -13.61 21.07 -9.25
N ARG A 515 -12.83 21.51 -8.24
CA ARG A 515 -11.38 21.31 -8.20
C ARG A 515 -10.98 19.84 -8.18
N GLY A 516 -11.77 18.98 -7.52
CA GLY A 516 -11.59 17.54 -7.53
C GLY A 516 -11.77 16.93 -8.92
N VAL A 517 -12.71 17.42 -9.68
CA VAL A 517 -12.93 16.99 -11.08
C VAL A 517 -11.79 17.47 -11.97
N VAL A 518 -11.30 18.71 -11.83
CA VAL A 518 -10.14 19.20 -12.59
C VAL A 518 -8.94 18.28 -12.42
N ARG A 519 -8.54 18.00 -11.18
CA ARG A 519 -7.42 17.08 -10.91
C ARG A 519 -7.59 15.70 -11.55
N ARG A 520 -8.82 15.19 -11.65
CA ARG A 520 -9.09 13.90 -12.29
C ARG A 520 -9.04 13.96 -13.81
N LEU A 521 -9.48 15.08 -14.39
CA LEU A 521 -9.35 15.32 -15.85
C LEU A 521 -7.87 15.38 -16.22
N ASP A 522 -7.05 16.10 -15.45
CA ASP A 522 -5.61 16.19 -15.64
C ASP A 522 -4.92 14.83 -15.46
N ALA A 523 -5.27 14.09 -14.43
CA ALA A 523 -4.73 12.75 -14.20
C ALA A 523 -5.11 11.77 -15.33
N ALA A 524 -6.32 11.86 -15.87
CA ALA A 524 -6.73 11.04 -17.00
C ALA A 524 -5.97 11.42 -18.26
N ALA A 525 -5.80 12.71 -18.56
CA ALA A 525 -5.03 13.20 -19.70
C ALA A 525 -3.55 12.80 -19.59
N ALA A 526 -2.93 12.99 -18.42
CA ALA A 526 -1.55 12.58 -18.15
C ALA A 526 -1.37 11.06 -18.30
N GLY A 527 -2.30 10.26 -17.77
CA GLY A 527 -2.25 8.80 -17.89
C GLY A 527 -2.40 8.30 -19.32
N LEU A 528 -3.30 8.89 -20.11
CA LEU A 528 -3.43 8.60 -21.55
C LEU A 528 -2.14 8.93 -22.31
N THR A 529 -1.57 10.09 -22.03
CA THR A 529 -0.31 10.54 -22.64
C THR A 529 0.85 9.62 -22.24
N ALA A 530 1.00 9.29 -20.97
CA ALA A 530 2.05 8.40 -20.48
C ALA A 530 1.97 6.99 -21.10
N ALA A 531 0.76 6.49 -21.35
CA ALA A 531 0.58 5.17 -21.94
C ALA A 531 0.74 5.16 -23.47
N LEU A 532 0.16 6.13 -24.16
CA LEU A 532 0.11 6.12 -25.64
C LEU A 532 1.24 6.95 -26.29
N ARG A 533 1.63 8.07 -25.68
CA ARG A 533 2.70 8.97 -26.18
C ARG A 533 3.66 9.35 -25.05
N PRO A 534 4.48 8.42 -24.54
CA PRO A 534 5.43 8.74 -23.49
C PRO A 534 6.42 9.81 -23.96
N PRO A 535 6.88 10.70 -23.06
CA PRO A 535 7.88 11.71 -23.40
C PRO A 535 9.20 11.05 -23.78
N ALA A 536 9.84 11.56 -24.84
CA ALA A 536 11.14 11.10 -25.27
C ALA A 536 12.20 11.38 -24.19
N GLY A 537 13.07 10.39 -23.91
CA GLY A 537 14.13 10.51 -22.89
C GLY A 537 13.65 10.39 -21.44
N GLY A 538 12.40 10.07 -21.21
CA GLY A 538 11.88 9.75 -19.86
C GLY A 538 12.38 8.43 -19.32
N PRO A 539 12.11 8.11 -18.03
CA PRO A 539 12.45 6.83 -17.43
C PRO A 539 11.78 5.68 -18.19
N ALA A 540 12.46 4.54 -18.29
CA ALA A 540 11.92 3.37 -18.95
C ALA A 540 10.63 2.89 -18.26
N THR A 541 9.53 2.87 -19.00
CA THR A 541 8.22 2.43 -18.53
C THR A 541 7.73 1.23 -19.33
N VAL A 542 7.04 0.34 -18.64
CA VAL A 542 6.28 -0.75 -19.27
C VAL A 542 4.85 -0.30 -19.45
N ARG A 543 4.41 -0.33 -20.70
CA ARG A 543 3.07 0.15 -21.08
C ARG A 543 2.28 -0.98 -21.70
N TRP A 544 1.01 -1.08 -21.34
CA TRP A 544 0.15 -2.08 -21.96
C TRP A 544 -1.31 -1.65 -22.00
N LEU A 545 -2.04 -2.33 -22.86
CA LEU A 545 -3.46 -2.26 -23.03
C LEU A 545 -4.05 -3.63 -22.67
N GLU A 546 -5.10 -3.66 -21.86
CA GLU A 546 -5.74 -4.91 -21.44
C GLU A 546 -7.26 -4.77 -21.36
N ARG A 547 -7.96 -5.88 -21.46
CA ARG A 547 -9.40 -5.95 -21.21
C ARG A 547 -9.66 -6.64 -19.88
N ARG A 548 -10.30 -5.93 -18.96
CA ARG A 548 -10.72 -6.45 -17.65
C ARG A 548 -12.25 -6.58 -17.57
N GLY A 549 -12.72 -7.53 -16.80
CA GLY A 549 -14.15 -7.74 -16.52
C GLY A 549 -14.85 -8.64 -17.53
N HIS A 550 -15.61 -9.64 -17.00
CA HIS A 550 -16.36 -10.59 -17.83
C HIS A 550 -17.76 -10.09 -18.19
N ARG A 551 -18.44 -9.34 -17.29
CA ARG A 551 -19.82 -8.85 -17.53
C ARG A 551 -19.84 -7.53 -18.26
N THR A 552 -18.93 -6.62 -17.91
CA THR A 552 -18.76 -5.31 -18.58
C THR A 552 -17.31 -5.19 -18.99
N PRO A 553 -16.98 -5.45 -20.26
CA PRO A 553 -15.61 -5.30 -20.76
C PRO A 553 -15.11 -3.88 -20.51
N ASN A 554 -14.00 -3.75 -19.80
CA ASN A 554 -13.37 -2.48 -19.49
C ASN A 554 -11.96 -2.48 -20.09
N VAL A 555 -11.74 -1.62 -21.07
CA VAL A 555 -10.43 -1.41 -21.66
C VAL A 555 -9.62 -0.52 -20.73
N THR A 556 -8.41 -0.97 -20.39
CA THR A 556 -7.51 -0.29 -19.45
C THR A 556 -6.14 -0.11 -20.08
N LEU A 557 -5.62 1.10 -20.01
CA LEU A 557 -4.25 1.48 -20.32
C LEU A 557 -3.45 1.58 -19.02
N ALA A 558 -2.25 1.04 -19.01
CA ALA A 558 -1.33 1.16 -17.89
C ALA A 558 0.07 1.57 -18.37
N SER A 559 0.76 2.33 -17.52
CA SER A 559 2.16 2.72 -17.68
C SER A 559 2.84 2.66 -16.33
N VAL A 560 3.83 1.80 -16.16
CA VAL A 560 4.50 1.51 -14.88
C VAL A 560 6.01 1.60 -15.06
N PRO A 561 6.76 2.20 -14.14
CA PRO A 561 8.21 2.18 -14.19
C PRO A 561 8.75 0.75 -14.31
N LEU A 562 9.66 0.51 -15.25
CA LEU A 562 10.28 -0.82 -15.42
C LEU A 562 11.14 -1.19 -14.21
N ASP A 563 11.86 -0.20 -13.69
CA ASP A 563 12.77 -0.36 -12.56
C ASP A 563 12.34 0.53 -11.40
N LEU A 564 11.91 -0.10 -10.32
CA LEU A 564 11.53 0.57 -9.09
C LEU A 564 12.69 0.66 -8.08
N ALA A 565 13.76 -0.10 -8.27
CA ALA A 565 14.85 -0.18 -7.34
C ALA A 565 15.50 1.18 -7.03
N PRO A 566 15.87 2.04 -8.01
CA PRO A 566 16.39 3.37 -7.73
C PRO A 566 15.37 4.27 -7.02
N ILE A 567 14.10 4.20 -7.44
CA ILE A 567 13.02 5.04 -6.89
C ILE A 567 12.78 4.71 -5.42
N LEU A 568 12.68 3.42 -5.08
CA LEU A 568 12.49 2.96 -3.70
C LEU A 568 13.71 3.24 -2.84
N LYS A 569 14.92 3.05 -3.37
CA LYS A 569 16.14 3.38 -2.65
C LYS A 569 16.17 4.85 -2.26
N GLU A 570 16.07 5.74 -3.24
CA GLU A 570 16.18 7.19 -3.03
C GLU A 570 15.05 7.74 -2.15
N ASN A 571 13.83 7.29 -2.38
CA ASN A 571 12.64 7.90 -1.80
C ASN A 571 12.07 7.16 -0.58
N LEU A 572 12.53 5.95 -0.28
CA LEU A 572 12.10 5.21 0.90
C LEU A 572 13.28 4.83 1.77
N PHE A 573 14.22 4.02 1.26
CA PHE A 573 15.28 3.44 2.08
C PHE A 573 16.38 4.43 2.49
N ASP A 574 16.64 5.46 1.71
CA ASP A 574 17.60 6.52 2.07
C ASP A 574 16.95 7.62 2.91
N ARG A 575 15.63 7.79 2.85
CA ARG A 575 14.88 8.84 3.57
C ARG A 575 14.42 8.42 4.96
N VAL A 576 13.99 7.17 5.13
CA VAL A 576 13.52 6.65 6.42
C VAL A 576 14.70 6.15 7.25
N GLU A 577 14.82 6.61 8.49
CA GLU A 577 15.98 6.33 9.35
C GLU A 577 16.13 4.84 9.65
N THR A 578 15.04 4.16 10.00
CA THR A 578 15.04 2.72 10.25
C THR A 578 13.93 2.05 9.45
N VAL A 579 14.29 1.04 8.66
CA VAL A 579 13.33 0.21 7.94
C VAL A 579 13.55 -1.26 8.26
N VAL A 580 12.54 -1.92 8.77
CA VAL A 580 12.55 -3.37 9.04
C VAL A 580 11.66 -4.06 8.02
N LEU A 581 12.23 -4.86 7.15
CA LEU A 581 11.49 -5.72 6.22
C LEU A 581 11.39 -7.12 6.82
N THR A 582 10.17 -7.60 6.98
CA THR A 582 9.92 -8.94 7.50
C THR A 582 8.87 -9.69 6.68
N SER A 583 9.04 -10.98 6.55
CA SER A 583 8.07 -11.90 5.97
C SER A 583 8.45 -13.34 6.32
N ALA A 584 7.54 -14.28 6.05
CA ALA A 584 7.89 -15.70 6.07
C ALA A 584 8.75 -16.12 4.87
N THR A 585 8.85 -15.26 3.85
CA THR A 585 9.45 -15.56 2.54
C THR A 585 10.09 -14.31 1.96
N LEU A 586 11.37 -14.07 2.28
CA LEU A 586 12.21 -13.00 1.72
C LEU A 586 13.41 -13.57 0.99
N ALA A 587 13.94 -14.68 1.51
CA ALA A 587 15.11 -15.34 0.97
C ALA A 587 14.71 -16.44 -0.01
N ALA A 588 15.28 -16.39 -1.21
CA ALA A 588 15.20 -17.44 -2.22
C ALA A 588 16.50 -18.25 -2.20
N GLY A 589 16.41 -19.58 -1.96
CA GLY A 589 17.60 -20.43 -1.82
C GLY A 589 18.48 -20.05 -0.62
N GLY A 590 17.92 -19.42 0.41
CA GLY A 590 18.67 -18.97 1.59
C GLY A 590 19.33 -17.59 1.45
N GLU A 591 19.15 -16.89 0.33
CA GLU A 591 19.77 -15.59 0.07
C GLU A 591 18.72 -14.50 -0.19
N PHE A 592 19.03 -13.27 0.24
CA PHE A 592 18.17 -12.08 0.04
C PHE A 592 18.42 -11.35 -1.29
N SER A 593 19.43 -11.76 -2.05
CA SER A 593 19.91 -11.08 -3.26
C SER A 593 18.81 -10.78 -4.28
N TYR A 594 17.85 -11.70 -4.43
CA TYR A 594 16.69 -11.46 -5.30
C TYR A 594 15.82 -10.26 -4.83
N LEU A 595 15.51 -10.20 -3.54
CA LEU A 595 14.71 -9.12 -2.98
C LEU A 595 15.48 -7.80 -2.97
N GLU A 596 16.77 -7.84 -2.61
CA GLU A 596 17.63 -6.67 -2.57
C GLU A 596 17.73 -6.00 -3.94
N ALA A 597 17.96 -6.77 -5.00
CA ALA A 597 18.00 -6.25 -6.35
C ALA A 597 16.66 -5.62 -6.79
N ARG A 598 15.54 -6.18 -6.34
CA ARG A 598 14.21 -5.66 -6.68
C ARG A 598 13.84 -4.36 -5.95
N LEU A 599 14.39 -4.19 -4.75
CA LEU A 599 14.13 -3.02 -3.90
C LEU A 599 15.24 -1.96 -3.94
N GLY A 600 16.35 -2.22 -4.64
CA GLY A 600 17.51 -1.32 -4.73
C GLY A 600 18.38 -1.33 -3.48
N LEU A 601 18.30 -2.39 -2.68
CA LEU A 601 19.09 -2.54 -1.46
C LEU A 601 20.50 -3.07 -1.73
N ASP A 602 20.80 -3.55 -2.93
CA ASP A 602 22.11 -3.93 -3.44
C ASP A 602 22.83 -2.77 -4.14
N LEU A 603 22.16 -1.65 -4.38
CA LEU A 603 22.74 -0.47 -5.02
C LEU A 603 23.80 0.21 -4.13
N PRO A 604 24.75 0.99 -4.71
CA PRO A 604 25.81 1.68 -3.97
C PRO A 604 25.29 2.49 -2.78
N ARG A 605 26.04 2.49 -1.68
CA ARG A 605 25.70 3.14 -0.40
C ARG A 605 24.45 2.54 0.25
N SER A 606 24.24 1.24 0.08
CA SER A 606 23.16 0.53 0.77
C SER A 606 23.30 0.68 2.28
N ARG A 607 22.15 0.86 2.94
CA ARG A 607 22.04 1.00 4.40
C ARG A 607 21.64 -0.29 5.09
N VAL A 608 21.75 -1.45 4.42
CA VAL A 608 21.41 -2.75 5.00
C VAL A 608 22.39 -3.11 6.11
N LYS A 609 21.87 -3.29 7.33
CA LYS A 609 22.62 -3.60 8.56
C LYS A 609 22.51 -5.07 8.97
N ALA A 610 21.35 -5.67 8.73
CA ALA A 610 21.08 -7.05 9.14
C ALA A 610 20.41 -7.84 8.01
N ARG A 611 20.80 -9.11 7.89
CA ARG A 611 20.22 -10.14 7.01
C ARG A 611 20.14 -11.43 7.80
N GLU A 612 18.95 -11.73 8.35
CA GLU A 612 18.80 -12.88 9.21
C GLU A 612 17.62 -13.76 8.79
N ILE A 613 17.81 -15.06 8.89
CA ILE A 613 16.78 -16.07 8.67
C ILE A 613 16.48 -16.76 9.98
N HIS A 614 15.32 -16.49 10.54
CA HIS A 614 14.84 -17.11 11.77
C HIS A 614 14.02 -18.35 11.44
N ALA A 615 14.56 -19.51 11.78
CA ALA A 615 13.93 -20.79 11.51
C ALA A 615 12.59 -20.94 12.24
N SER A 616 11.64 -21.63 11.58
CA SER A 616 10.37 -22.03 12.20
C SER A 616 10.60 -22.94 13.42
N PRO A 617 9.83 -22.76 14.50
CA PRO A 617 9.92 -23.62 15.69
C PRO A 617 9.25 -24.99 15.51
N PHE A 618 8.72 -25.29 14.33
CA PHE A 618 7.97 -26.52 14.06
C PHE A 618 8.88 -27.67 13.61
N ASP A 619 8.56 -28.88 14.06
CA ASP A 619 9.24 -30.10 13.62
C ASP A 619 8.63 -30.62 12.29
N PHE A 620 8.99 -29.94 11.19
CA PHE A 620 8.49 -30.31 9.88
C PHE A 620 8.74 -31.78 9.51
N PRO A 621 9.90 -32.41 9.82
CA PRO A 621 10.10 -33.83 9.55
C PRO A 621 9.05 -34.72 10.20
N ALA A 622 8.65 -34.41 11.43
CA ALA A 622 7.62 -35.18 12.14
C ALA A 622 6.18 -34.78 11.77
N GLN A 623 5.93 -33.52 11.45
CA GLN A 623 4.60 -32.94 11.26
C GLN A 623 4.13 -32.96 9.80
N CYS A 624 5.05 -32.97 8.83
CA CYS A 624 4.72 -32.78 7.42
C CYS A 624 5.32 -33.86 6.53
N LEU A 625 4.47 -34.51 5.73
CA LEU A 625 4.91 -35.33 4.61
C LEU A 625 4.86 -34.52 3.31
N PHE A 626 5.94 -34.51 2.54
CA PHE A 626 6.00 -33.85 1.25
C PHE A 626 6.09 -34.86 0.12
N GLY A 627 4.98 -35.07 -0.59
CA GLY A 627 4.86 -36.03 -1.70
C GLY A 627 5.09 -35.38 -3.06
N ILE A 628 5.90 -36.00 -3.93
CA ILE A 628 6.16 -35.55 -5.29
C ILE A 628 5.97 -36.72 -6.25
N PRO A 629 4.79 -36.85 -6.87
CA PRO A 629 4.57 -37.85 -7.94
C PRO A 629 5.42 -37.57 -9.18
N THR A 630 6.03 -38.61 -9.74
CA THR A 630 6.92 -38.49 -10.91
C THR A 630 6.32 -39.05 -12.21
N ASP A 631 5.17 -39.73 -12.13
CA ASP A 631 4.49 -40.41 -13.25
C ASP A 631 3.27 -39.65 -13.79
N LEU A 632 3.08 -38.35 -13.34
CA LEU A 632 2.01 -37.51 -13.85
C LEU A 632 2.46 -36.77 -15.13
N PRO A 633 1.50 -36.45 -16.03
CA PRO A 633 1.77 -35.61 -17.20
C PRO A 633 2.37 -34.24 -16.81
N GLU A 634 3.28 -33.71 -17.62
CA GLU A 634 3.80 -32.37 -17.42
C GLU A 634 2.75 -31.31 -17.85
N PRO A 635 2.49 -30.27 -17.06
CA PRO A 635 1.46 -29.27 -17.38
C PRO A 635 1.68 -28.54 -18.72
N ARG A 636 2.91 -28.49 -19.21
CA ARG A 636 3.27 -27.81 -20.45
C ARG A 636 3.00 -28.68 -21.68
N ASP A 637 3.20 -30.00 -21.56
CA ASP A 637 3.17 -30.93 -22.69
C ASP A 637 1.79 -31.53 -22.90
N ASP A 638 1.04 -31.71 -21.78
CA ASP A 638 -0.32 -32.30 -21.80
C ASP A 638 -1.16 -31.65 -20.68
N GLU A 639 -1.71 -30.47 -20.93
CA GLU A 639 -2.54 -29.76 -19.95
C GLU A 639 -3.82 -30.52 -19.59
N PRO A 640 -4.61 -31.12 -20.56
CA PRO A 640 -5.79 -31.89 -20.22
C PRO A 640 -5.48 -33.13 -19.40
N GLY A 641 -4.44 -33.89 -19.77
CA GLY A 641 -3.98 -35.04 -19.00
C GLY A 641 -3.51 -34.70 -17.61
N HIS A 642 -2.84 -33.57 -17.46
CA HIS A 642 -2.45 -33.05 -16.15
C HIS A 642 -3.67 -32.66 -15.29
N ASP A 643 -4.66 -31.95 -15.83
CA ASP A 643 -5.88 -31.59 -15.12
C ASP A 643 -6.66 -32.83 -14.67
N ALA A 644 -6.76 -33.86 -15.53
CA ALA A 644 -7.36 -35.14 -15.18
C ALA A 644 -6.60 -35.88 -14.07
N ALA A 645 -5.27 -35.81 -14.09
CA ALA A 645 -4.42 -36.33 -13.02
C ALA A 645 -4.61 -35.59 -11.71
N VAL A 646 -4.70 -34.26 -11.74
CA VAL A 646 -4.99 -33.41 -10.56
C VAL A 646 -6.34 -33.82 -9.96
N ALA A 647 -7.40 -33.95 -10.76
CA ALA A 647 -8.72 -34.36 -10.31
C ALA A 647 -8.69 -35.75 -9.62
N ARG A 648 -8.02 -36.71 -10.24
CA ARG A 648 -7.86 -38.07 -9.66
C ARG A 648 -7.10 -38.02 -8.34
N VAL A 649 -5.96 -37.37 -8.28
CA VAL A 649 -5.15 -37.25 -7.07
C VAL A 649 -5.92 -36.56 -5.95
N LEU A 650 -6.68 -35.52 -6.29
CA LEU A 650 -7.52 -34.78 -5.33
C LEU A 650 -8.53 -35.75 -4.68
N VAL A 651 -9.26 -36.53 -5.45
CA VAL A 651 -10.25 -37.49 -4.92
C VAL A 651 -9.57 -38.52 -4.04
N GLU A 652 -8.50 -39.16 -4.51
CA GLU A 652 -7.80 -40.21 -3.79
C GLU A 652 -7.15 -39.68 -2.48
N LEU A 653 -6.57 -38.48 -2.49
CA LEU A 653 -5.99 -37.87 -1.29
C LEU A 653 -7.08 -37.38 -0.32
N ALA A 654 -8.24 -36.92 -0.80
CA ALA A 654 -9.38 -36.57 0.05
C ALA A 654 -9.87 -37.77 0.85
N HIS A 655 -9.86 -38.96 0.26
CA HIS A 655 -10.16 -40.24 0.98
C HIS A 655 -9.09 -40.56 2.04
N ALA A 656 -7.81 -40.37 1.72
CA ALA A 656 -6.72 -40.65 2.66
C ALA A 656 -6.70 -39.67 3.87
N SER A 657 -7.01 -38.39 3.64
CA SER A 657 -7.02 -37.34 4.66
C SER A 657 -8.38 -37.14 5.35
N ASP A 658 -9.42 -37.85 4.93
CA ASP A 658 -10.82 -37.62 5.30
C ASP A 658 -11.27 -36.16 5.05
N GLY A 659 -11.04 -35.65 3.86
CA GLY A 659 -11.22 -34.22 3.54
C GLY A 659 -10.18 -33.32 4.21
N GLY A 660 -10.60 -32.15 4.72
CA GLY A 660 -9.68 -31.19 5.34
C GLY A 660 -8.57 -30.78 4.37
N MET A 661 -8.95 -30.51 3.12
CA MET A 661 -8.01 -30.36 2.01
C MET A 661 -8.09 -28.99 1.38
N PHE A 662 -6.93 -28.46 1.03
CA PHE A 662 -6.80 -27.25 0.22
C PHE A 662 -6.06 -27.57 -1.08
N VAL A 663 -6.58 -27.08 -2.19
CA VAL A 663 -5.98 -27.28 -3.52
C VAL A 663 -5.67 -25.92 -4.14
N LEU A 664 -4.39 -25.66 -4.38
CA LEU A 664 -3.90 -24.41 -4.91
C LEU A 664 -3.56 -24.52 -6.39
N PHE A 665 -4.24 -23.73 -7.18
CA PHE A 665 -4.05 -23.62 -8.62
C PHE A 665 -3.31 -22.34 -8.99
N THR A 666 -2.70 -22.33 -10.16
CA THR A 666 -2.05 -21.15 -10.75
C THR A 666 -2.91 -20.46 -11.81
N SER A 667 -4.06 -21.04 -12.15
CA SER A 667 -5.02 -20.45 -13.10
C SER A 667 -6.47 -20.77 -12.74
N HIS A 668 -7.37 -19.81 -12.97
CA HIS A 668 -8.82 -20.00 -12.81
C HIS A 668 -9.40 -21.01 -13.78
N GLY A 669 -8.79 -21.20 -14.95
CA GLY A 669 -9.23 -22.19 -15.93
C GLY A 669 -9.05 -23.60 -15.40
N ALA A 670 -7.86 -23.95 -14.93
CA ALA A 670 -7.57 -25.25 -14.34
C ALA A 670 -8.44 -25.52 -13.09
N LEU A 671 -8.61 -24.51 -12.23
CA LEU A 671 -9.48 -24.60 -11.06
C LEU A 671 -10.90 -24.98 -11.44
N ARG A 672 -11.52 -24.31 -12.43
CA ARG A 672 -12.91 -24.59 -12.86
C ARG A 672 -13.04 -25.97 -13.46
N ARG A 673 -12.15 -26.37 -14.39
CA ARG A 673 -12.18 -27.73 -15.01
C ARG A 673 -12.04 -28.81 -13.95
N THR A 674 -11.12 -28.63 -12.99
CA THR A 674 -10.97 -29.59 -11.89
C THR A 674 -12.21 -29.60 -10.99
N ALA A 675 -12.77 -28.45 -10.62
CA ALA A 675 -13.98 -28.38 -9.81
C ALA A 675 -15.16 -29.13 -10.43
N GLU A 676 -15.39 -28.95 -11.74
CA GLU A 676 -16.41 -29.66 -12.49
C GLU A 676 -16.18 -31.18 -12.48
N ALA A 677 -14.94 -31.61 -12.71
CA ALA A 677 -14.58 -33.02 -12.78
C ALA A 677 -14.74 -33.77 -11.43
N VAL A 678 -14.57 -33.08 -10.29
CA VAL A 678 -14.62 -33.75 -8.97
C VAL A 678 -15.90 -33.49 -8.19
N ARG A 679 -16.78 -32.60 -8.66
CA ARG A 679 -17.95 -32.10 -7.93
C ARG A 679 -18.83 -33.23 -7.34
N ASP A 680 -19.19 -34.18 -8.14
CA ASP A 680 -20.07 -35.29 -7.72
C ASP A 680 -19.35 -36.23 -6.73
N GLN A 681 -18.08 -36.54 -7.00
CA GLN A 681 -17.31 -37.47 -6.19
C GLN A 681 -16.94 -36.92 -4.83
N ILE A 682 -16.55 -35.65 -4.78
CA ILE A 682 -16.21 -34.97 -3.52
C ILE A 682 -17.49 -34.54 -2.80
N GLY A 683 -18.45 -33.95 -3.50
CA GLY A 683 -19.68 -33.40 -2.93
C GLY A 683 -20.58 -34.48 -2.27
N ALA A 684 -20.44 -35.74 -2.67
CA ALA A 684 -21.13 -36.86 -2.03
C ALA A 684 -20.69 -37.12 -0.58
N ARG A 685 -19.47 -36.71 -0.20
CA ARG A 685 -18.90 -37.03 1.12
C ARG A 685 -18.43 -35.83 1.91
N TRP A 686 -17.86 -34.79 1.23
CA TRP A 686 -17.30 -33.58 1.86
C TRP A 686 -17.86 -32.33 1.21
N PRO A 687 -18.05 -31.26 1.97
CA PRO A 687 -18.39 -29.95 1.40
C PRO A 687 -17.28 -29.47 0.45
N LEU A 688 -17.65 -29.14 -0.78
CA LEU A 688 -16.76 -28.57 -1.79
C LEU A 688 -16.94 -27.05 -1.84
N PHE A 689 -15.84 -26.31 -1.65
CA PHE A 689 -15.78 -24.86 -1.71
C PHE A 689 -14.92 -24.44 -2.89
N VAL A 690 -15.46 -23.64 -3.80
CA VAL A 690 -14.78 -23.24 -5.03
C VAL A 690 -14.65 -21.72 -5.07
N GLN A 691 -13.46 -21.21 -5.29
CA GLN A 691 -13.24 -19.78 -5.49
C GLN A 691 -14.04 -19.27 -6.68
N GLY A 692 -14.82 -18.19 -6.45
CA GLY A 692 -15.75 -17.63 -7.43
C GLY A 692 -17.21 -18.01 -7.21
N GLU A 693 -17.51 -18.98 -6.33
CA GLU A 693 -18.89 -19.36 -5.93
C GLU A 693 -19.36 -18.63 -4.65
N GLY A 694 -18.57 -17.68 -4.16
CA GLY A 694 -18.87 -16.88 -3.00
C GLY A 694 -17.73 -15.94 -2.63
N GLN A 695 -17.96 -15.08 -1.63
CA GLN A 695 -16.93 -14.21 -1.11
C GLN A 695 -15.83 -15.02 -0.42
N ARG A 696 -14.56 -14.59 -0.59
CA ARG A 696 -13.38 -15.29 -0.10
C ARG A 696 -13.45 -15.61 1.40
N ASP A 697 -13.77 -14.61 2.22
CA ASP A 697 -13.79 -14.76 3.67
C ASP A 697 -14.95 -15.62 4.16
N GLN A 698 -16.08 -15.60 3.47
CA GLN A 698 -17.21 -16.48 3.73
C GLN A 698 -16.86 -17.93 3.38
N LEU A 699 -16.21 -18.17 2.23
CA LEU A 699 -15.74 -19.50 1.85
C LEU A 699 -14.75 -20.07 2.88
N LEU A 700 -13.80 -19.24 3.34
CA LEU A 700 -12.83 -19.64 4.37
C LEU A 700 -13.48 -19.94 5.73
N ARG A 701 -14.46 -19.16 6.15
CA ARG A 701 -15.22 -19.42 7.38
C ARG A 701 -15.96 -20.74 7.26
N ARG A 702 -16.73 -20.93 6.19
CA ARG A 702 -17.48 -22.18 5.94
C ARG A 702 -16.56 -23.41 5.84
N PHE A 703 -15.41 -23.27 5.19
CA PHE A 703 -14.41 -24.34 5.11
C PHE A 703 -13.87 -24.70 6.51
N ARG A 704 -13.56 -23.73 7.32
CA ARG A 704 -13.07 -23.91 8.69
C ARG A 704 -14.12 -24.56 9.58
N ASP A 705 -15.35 -24.10 9.50
CA ASP A 705 -16.48 -24.60 10.30
C ASP A 705 -16.86 -26.03 9.91
N ALA A 706 -16.70 -26.40 8.64
CA ALA A 706 -16.94 -27.76 8.16
C ALA A 706 -15.94 -28.79 8.69
N GLY A 707 -14.70 -28.37 9.03
CA GLY A 707 -13.65 -29.21 9.60
C GLY A 707 -13.09 -30.31 8.69
N SER A 708 -13.81 -30.71 7.64
CA SER A 708 -13.43 -31.77 6.68
C SER A 708 -13.76 -31.42 5.21
N GLY A 709 -13.97 -30.17 4.89
CA GLY A 709 -14.25 -29.71 3.53
C GLY A 709 -13.06 -29.81 2.57
N VAL A 710 -13.34 -29.60 1.29
CA VAL A 710 -12.33 -29.43 0.24
C VAL A 710 -12.45 -28.02 -0.33
N LEU A 711 -11.37 -27.25 -0.32
CA LEU A 711 -11.33 -25.87 -0.81
C LEU A 711 -10.40 -25.77 -2.01
N LEU A 712 -10.92 -25.25 -3.13
CA LEU A 712 -10.17 -24.96 -4.35
C LEU A 712 -9.94 -23.46 -4.50
N GLY A 713 -8.68 -23.04 -4.62
CA GLY A 713 -8.32 -21.62 -4.74
C GLY A 713 -7.14 -21.35 -5.67
N THR A 714 -7.03 -20.09 -6.11
CA THR A 714 -5.91 -19.56 -6.88
C THR A 714 -5.12 -18.54 -6.04
N ASP A 715 -4.40 -17.65 -6.67
CA ASP A 715 -3.45 -16.71 -6.08
C ASP A 715 -3.88 -16.04 -4.78
N SER A 716 -5.11 -15.57 -4.68
CA SER A 716 -5.62 -14.92 -3.46
C SER A 716 -5.74 -15.88 -2.26
N PHE A 717 -5.67 -17.18 -2.49
CA PHE A 717 -5.68 -18.22 -1.45
C PHE A 717 -4.27 -18.79 -1.16
N TRP A 718 -3.26 -18.47 -1.99
CA TRP A 718 -1.88 -18.79 -1.64
C TRP A 718 -1.40 -17.98 -0.43
N GLU A 719 -2.04 -16.83 -0.15
CA GLU A 719 -1.65 -15.89 0.89
C GLU A 719 -2.82 -15.51 1.80
N GLY A 720 -2.52 -15.07 3.03
CA GLY A 720 -3.53 -14.55 3.96
C GLY A 720 -4.60 -15.56 4.42
N VAL A 721 -4.39 -16.85 4.23
CA VAL A 721 -5.29 -17.90 4.73
C VAL A 721 -4.70 -18.48 6.01
N ASP A 722 -5.46 -18.39 7.10
CA ASP A 722 -5.13 -18.98 8.39
C ASP A 722 -6.20 -19.99 8.77
N VAL A 723 -5.86 -21.28 8.65
CA VAL A 723 -6.75 -22.40 9.02
C VAL A 723 -5.95 -23.33 9.93
N PRO A 724 -5.97 -23.08 11.24
CA PRO A 724 -5.28 -23.96 12.20
C PRO A 724 -6.05 -25.24 12.47
N GLY A 725 -5.30 -26.25 12.89
CA GLY A 725 -5.85 -27.49 13.43
C GLY A 725 -6.40 -28.45 12.36
N ARG A 726 -7.35 -29.31 12.77
CA ARG A 726 -7.86 -30.44 11.97
C ARG A 726 -8.59 -30.03 10.68
N ALA A 727 -8.95 -28.78 10.51
CA ALA A 727 -9.65 -28.31 9.30
C ALA A 727 -8.78 -28.36 8.04
N LEU A 728 -7.43 -28.33 8.18
CA LEU A 728 -6.50 -28.45 7.06
C LEU A 728 -5.45 -29.52 7.35
N ARG A 729 -5.55 -30.66 6.67
CA ARG A 729 -4.69 -31.84 6.83
C ARG A 729 -3.94 -32.20 5.54
N ALA A 730 -4.46 -31.79 4.38
CA ALA A 730 -3.84 -32.05 3.10
C ALA A 730 -3.79 -30.75 2.26
N LEU A 731 -2.67 -30.56 1.58
CA LEU A 731 -2.47 -29.46 0.65
C LEU A 731 -2.00 -30.02 -0.70
N ILE A 732 -2.74 -29.73 -1.75
CA ILE A 732 -2.30 -30.00 -3.12
C ILE A 732 -1.83 -28.71 -3.76
N LEU A 733 -0.62 -28.75 -4.30
CA LEU A 733 -0.07 -27.72 -5.16
C LEU A 733 -0.11 -28.24 -6.60
N ALA A 734 -1.04 -27.74 -7.40
CA ALA A 734 -1.34 -28.34 -8.72
C ALA A 734 -0.14 -28.25 -9.68
N LYS A 735 0.60 -27.12 -9.67
CA LYS A 735 1.85 -26.95 -10.41
C LYS A 735 2.74 -25.89 -9.80
N LEU A 736 3.99 -25.81 -10.24
CA LEU A 736 4.94 -24.76 -9.84
C LEU A 736 4.39 -23.37 -10.20
N PRO A 737 4.37 -22.41 -9.25
CA PRO A 737 3.71 -21.12 -9.42
C PRO A 737 4.60 -20.09 -10.13
N PHE A 738 5.07 -20.38 -11.33
CA PHE A 738 5.80 -19.41 -12.15
C PHE A 738 4.89 -18.25 -12.57
N LYS A 739 5.41 -17.03 -12.54
CA LYS A 739 4.75 -15.88 -13.20
C LYS A 739 4.64 -16.15 -14.70
N VAL A 740 3.59 -15.63 -15.32
CA VAL A 740 3.36 -15.80 -16.76
C VAL A 740 4.41 -14.96 -17.52
N PRO A 741 5.28 -15.57 -18.33
CA PRO A 741 6.35 -14.85 -19.03
C PRO A 741 5.86 -13.78 -20.00
N THR A 742 4.65 -13.95 -20.54
CA THR A 742 4.02 -13.02 -21.49
C THR A 742 3.28 -11.86 -20.83
N GLU A 743 3.15 -11.86 -19.50
CA GLU A 743 2.63 -10.69 -18.78
C GLU A 743 3.53 -9.47 -19.03
N PRO A 744 2.99 -8.29 -19.39
CA PRO A 744 3.78 -7.15 -19.86
C PRO A 744 4.96 -6.77 -18.96
N LEU A 745 4.73 -6.65 -17.66
CA LEU A 745 5.77 -6.29 -16.71
C LEU A 745 6.81 -7.40 -16.54
N THR A 746 6.35 -8.65 -16.51
CA THR A 746 7.21 -9.83 -16.42
C THR A 746 8.08 -9.94 -17.68
N ALA A 747 7.50 -9.83 -18.86
CA ALA A 747 8.22 -9.88 -20.15
C ALA A 747 9.31 -8.79 -20.23
N ALA A 748 8.95 -7.55 -19.88
CA ALA A 748 9.90 -6.43 -19.92
C ALA A 748 11.07 -6.61 -18.93
N ARG A 749 10.81 -7.18 -17.76
CA ARG A 749 11.86 -7.50 -16.77
C ARG A 749 12.79 -8.61 -17.24
N LEU A 750 12.23 -9.63 -17.89
CA LEU A 750 13.03 -10.71 -18.49
C LEU A 750 13.95 -10.15 -19.58
N GLU A 751 13.42 -9.37 -20.51
CA GLU A 751 14.18 -8.72 -21.59
C GLU A 751 15.31 -7.84 -21.04
N ARG A 752 15.04 -7.06 -19.99
CA ARG A 752 16.05 -6.24 -19.33
C ARG A 752 17.20 -7.08 -18.73
N LEU A 753 16.87 -8.17 -18.04
CA LEU A 753 17.86 -9.07 -17.48
C LEU A 753 18.70 -9.71 -18.59
N GLU A 754 18.07 -10.15 -19.67
CA GLU A 754 18.75 -10.70 -20.84
C GLU A 754 19.66 -9.67 -21.51
N ALA A 755 19.22 -8.41 -21.63
CA ALA A 755 20.04 -7.31 -22.13
C ALA A 755 21.27 -7.02 -21.23
N CYS A 756 21.18 -7.33 -19.93
CA CYS A 756 22.32 -7.27 -19.00
C CYS A 756 23.15 -8.57 -18.99
N GLY A 757 22.89 -9.52 -19.89
CA GLY A 757 23.61 -10.80 -19.96
C GLY A 757 23.22 -11.82 -18.88
N LEU A 758 22.13 -11.57 -18.16
CA LEU A 758 21.60 -12.47 -17.12
C LEU A 758 20.48 -13.34 -17.68
N ASN A 759 20.40 -14.58 -17.19
CA ASN A 759 19.30 -15.46 -17.54
C ASN A 759 18.02 -15.06 -16.77
N GLY A 760 17.08 -14.43 -17.42
CA GLY A 760 15.84 -13.93 -16.80
C GLY A 760 15.00 -15.02 -16.13
N PHE A 761 14.98 -16.24 -16.68
CA PHE A 761 14.30 -17.36 -16.05
C PHE A 761 14.92 -17.70 -14.68
N MET A 762 16.25 -17.82 -14.61
CA MET A 762 16.95 -18.20 -13.39
C MET A 762 16.99 -17.07 -12.33
N HIS A 763 17.12 -15.80 -12.76
CA HIS A 763 17.29 -14.67 -11.85
C HIS A 763 15.97 -13.98 -11.47
N TYR A 764 14.87 -14.30 -12.17
CA TYR A 764 13.57 -13.68 -11.86
C TYR A 764 12.46 -14.72 -11.64
N LEU A 765 12.20 -15.62 -12.60
CA LEU A 765 11.06 -16.54 -12.51
C LEU A 765 11.28 -17.62 -11.45
N VAL A 766 12.47 -18.20 -11.37
CA VAL A 766 12.77 -19.28 -10.39
C VAL A 766 12.72 -18.77 -8.96
N PRO A 767 13.39 -17.66 -8.58
CA PRO A 767 13.27 -17.12 -7.21
C PRO A 767 11.83 -16.74 -6.83
N ASN A 768 11.10 -16.12 -7.75
CA ASN A 768 9.69 -15.77 -7.51
C ASN A 768 8.83 -17.02 -7.26
N ALA A 769 9.00 -18.07 -8.08
CA ALA A 769 8.29 -19.33 -7.90
C ALA A 769 8.68 -20.03 -6.58
N ALA A 770 9.95 -19.97 -6.19
CA ALA A 770 10.42 -20.53 -4.92
C ALA A 770 9.77 -19.85 -3.72
N LEU A 771 9.74 -18.51 -3.69
CA LEU A 771 9.09 -17.74 -2.63
C LEU A 771 7.60 -18.05 -2.56
N LYS A 772 6.91 -18.08 -3.70
CA LYS A 772 5.48 -18.37 -3.75
C LYS A 772 5.17 -19.81 -3.35
N LEU A 773 5.98 -20.79 -3.76
CA LEU A 773 5.83 -22.16 -3.33
C LEU A 773 6.02 -22.34 -1.83
N LYS A 774 7.03 -21.67 -1.26
CA LYS A 774 7.31 -21.63 0.19
C LYS A 774 6.12 -21.07 0.97
N GLN A 775 5.47 -20.01 0.46
CA GLN A 775 4.24 -19.46 1.04
C GLN A 775 3.10 -20.46 1.05
N GLY A 776 2.84 -21.11 -0.08
CA GLY A 776 1.84 -22.17 -0.19
C GLY A 776 2.11 -23.31 0.78
N PHE A 777 3.35 -23.78 0.83
CA PHE A 777 3.78 -24.85 1.74
C PHE A 777 3.55 -24.49 3.21
N GLY A 778 3.84 -23.24 3.61
CA GLY A 778 3.67 -22.75 4.97
C GLY A 778 2.21 -22.62 5.42
N ARG A 779 1.21 -22.95 4.59
CA ARG A 779 -0.22 -22.94 4.98
C ARG A 779 -0.60 -24.12 5.87
N LEU A 780 0.09 -25.25 5.74
CA LEU A 780 -0.32 -26.50 6.36
C LEU A 780 0.03 -26.55 7.85
N ILE A 781 1.23 -26.16 8.23
CA ILE A 781 1.72 -26.24 9.62
C ILE A 781 1.73 -24.84 10.25
N ARG A 782 0.89 -24.64 11.27
CA ARG A 782 0.67 -23.38 12.00
C ARG A 782 0.92 -23.46 13.49
N SER A 783 0.85 -24.69 14.02
CA SER A 783 1.07 -24.99 15.44
C SER A 783 1.91 -26.25 15.60
N LYS A 784 2.41 -26.49 16.81
CA LYS A 784 3.13 -27.72 17.16
C LYS A 784 2.29 -29.00 17.07
N THR A 785 0.98 -28.84 17.05
CA THR A 785 0.03 -29.97 16.99
C THR A 785 -0.51 -30.23 15.59
N ASP A 786 -0.25 -29.32 14.62
CA ASP A 786 -0.69 -29.52 13.24
C ASP A 786 0.13 -30.62 12.59
N VAL A 787 -0.53 -31.45 11.83
CA VAL A 787 0.09 -32.51 11.01
C VAL A 787 -0.63 -32.63 9.69
N GLY A 788 0.12 -32.94 8.62
CA GLY A 788 -0.50 -33.06 7.33
C GLY A 788 0.43 -33.44 6.19
N ALA A 789 -0.11 -33.56 4.99
CA ALA A 789 0.64 -33.87 3.78
C ALA A 789 0.52 -32.74 2.76
N VAL A 790 1.66 -32.33 2.18
CA VAL A 790 1.73 -31.49 1.00
C VAL A 790 2.04 -32.37 -0.19
N VAL A 791 1.28 -32.25 -1.27
CA VAL A 791 1.54 -32.99 -2.52
C VAL A 791 1.69 -31.99 -3.67
N LEU A 792 2.88 -31.96 -4.27
CA LEU A 792 3.17 -31.12 -5.44
C LEU A 792 3.05 -31.97 -6.72
N LEU A 793 2.10 -31.64 -7.59
CA LEU A 793 1.80 -32.38 -8.80
C LEU A 793 2.59 -31.93 -10.03
N ASP A 794 3.81 -31.47 -9.81
CA ASP A 794 4.69 -30.98 -10.86
C ASP A 794 6.08 -31.63 -10.74
N ARG A 795 6.31 -32.67 -11.54
CA ARG A 795 7.57 -33.41 -11.50
C ARG A 795 8.80 -32.60 -11.90
N ARG A 796 8.62 -31.41 -12.52
CA ARG A 796 9.74 -30.52 -12.90
C ARG A 796 10.60 -30.11 -11.72
N ILE A 797 10.04 -30.12 -10.50
CA ILE A 797 10.79 -29.81 -9.27
C ILE A 797 11.91 -30.81 -8.99
N VAL A 798 11.79 -32.06 -9.45
CA VAL A 798 12.81 -33.11 -9.28
C VAL A 798 13.54 -33.46 -10.58
N THR A 799 12.98 -33.12 -11.75
CA THR A 799 13.58 -33.47 -13.05
C THR A 799 14.39 -32.33 -13.67
N LYS A 800 14.19 -31.08 -13.24
CA LYS A 800 14.89 -29.91 -13.77
C LYS A 800 15.91 -29.36 -12.76
N ARG A 801 17.05 -28.85 -13.22
CA ARG A 801 18.12 -28.31 -12.35
C ARG A 801 17.63 -27.19 -11.41
N TYR A 802 16.76 -26.31 -11.87
CA TYR A 802 16.20 -25.23 -11.03
C TYR A 802 15.31 -25.77 -9.90
N GLY A 803 14.78 -26.98 -10.03
CA GLY A 803 13.95 -27.56 -9.00
C GLY A 803 14.67 -27.82 -7.70
N GLN A 804 15.97 -28.12 -7.75
CA GLN A 804 16.79 -28.27 -6.55
C GLN A 804 16.90 -26.95 -5.77
N LEU A 805 17.12 -25.82 -6.45
CA LEU A 805 17.16 -24.48 -5.84
C LEU A 805 15.83 -24.15 -5.14
N ILE A 806 14.72 -24.52 -5.75
CA ILE A 806 13.39 -24.34 -5.14
C ILE A 806 13.25 -25.22 -3.89
N LEU A 807 13.66 -26.48 -3.97
CA LEU A 807 13.55 -27.46 -2.89
C LEU A 807 14.40 -27.11 -1.65
N GLU A 808 15.59 -26.52 -1.87
CA GLU A 808 16.48 -26.06 -0.80
C GLU A 808 15.86 -24.92 0.03
N GLY A 809 14.99 -24.11 -0.58
CA GLY A 809 14.27 -23.02 0.10
C GLY A 809 13.03 -23.43 0.87
N LEU A 810 12.55 -24.69 0.74
CA LEU A 810 11.36 -25.18 1.41
C LEU A 810 11.65 -25.66 2.84
N PRO A 811 10.64 -25.68 3.73
CA PRO A 811 10.76 -26.31 5.05
C PRO A 811 11.21 -27.77 4.95
N PRO A 812 12.01 -28.26 5.91
CA PRO A 812 12.62 -29.60 5.87
C PRO A 812 11.62 -30.73 6.21
N ALA A 813 10.53 -30.88 5.43
CA ALA A 813 9.54 -31.92 5.60
C ALA A 813 10.06 -33.31 5.17
N SER A 814 9.44 -34.37 5.70
CA SER A 814 9.70 -35.75 5.26
C SER A 814 9.29 -35.94 3.80
N ARG A 815 10.27 -36.17 2.91
CA ARG A 815 10.06 -36.16 1.46
C ARG A 815 9.87 -37.53 0.90
N VAL A 816 8.82 -37.73 0.09
CA VAL A 816 8.53 -38.95 -0.66
C VAL A 816 8.44 -38.64 -2.15
N VAL A 817 9.33 -39.21 -2.95
CA VAL A 817 9.40 -39.02 -4.40
C VAL A 817 9.21 -40.36 -5.08
N GLY A 818 8.30 -40.44 -6.05
CA GLY A 818 8.04 -41.70 -6.75
C GLY A 818 6.74 -41.69 -7.55
N ARG A 819 6.29 -42.86 -8.03
CA ARG A 819 4.97 -42.92 -8.69
C ARG A 819 3.84 -42.54 -7.75
N TRP A 820 2.75 -42.02 -8.27
CA TRP A 820 1.62 -41.59 -7.45
C TRP A 820 1.15 -42.66 -6.46
N GLN A 821 1.06 -43.89 -6.87
CA GLN A 821 0.66 -44.99 -5.97
C GLN A 821 1.56 -45.14 -4.75
N HIS A 822 2.88 -44.89 -4.91
CA HIS A 822 3.82 -44.94 -3.80
C HIS A 822 3.63 -43.71 -2.88
N VAL A 823 3.47 -42.54 -3.46
CA VAL A 823 3.22 -41.29 -2.71
C VAL A 823 1.89 -41.37 -1.96
N ARG A 824 0.83 -41.89 -2.61
CA ARG A 824 -0.48 -42.10 -2.01
C ARG A 824 -0.38 -42.99 -0.78
N ARG A 825 0.25 -44.16 -0.92
CA ARG A 825 0.43 -45.13 0.16
C ARG A 825 1.19 -44.51 1.34
N ALA A 826 2.24 -43.75 1.07
CA ALA A 826 2.96 -43.02 2.12
C ALA A 826 2.08 -41.98 2.85
N CYS A 827 1.20 -41.26 2.13
CA CYS A 827 0.22 -40.38 2.73
C CYS A 827 -0.80 -41.15 3.59
N GLU A 828 -1.34 -42.27 3.09
CA GLU A 828 -2.26 -43.13 3.83
C GLU A 828 -1.62 -43.66 5.15
N GLU A 829 -0.39 -44.14 5.07
CA GLU A 829 0.37 -44.62 6.24
C GLU A 829 0.65 -43.47 7.24
N PHE A 830 1.03 -42.31 6.70
CA PHE A 830 1.30 -41.11 7.51
C PHE A 830 0.05 -40.64 8.27
N PHE A 831 -1.11 -40.61 7.61
CA PHE A 831 -2.38 -40.23 8.23
C PHE A 831 -2.88 -41.30 9.21
N ALA A 832 -2.79 -42.57 8.87
CA ALA A 832 -3.20 -43.69 9.75
C ALA A 832 -2.41 -43.70 11.07
N GLN A 833 -1.09 -43.51 11.02
CA GLN A 833 -0.24 -43.40 12.23
C GLN A 833 -0.65 -42.26 13.18
N ARG A 834 -1.40 -41.28 12.69
CA ARG A 834 -1.85 -40.10 13.44
C ARG A 834 -3.35 -40.08 13.74
N GLY A 835 -4.02 -41.21 13.47
CA GLY A 835 -5.46 -41.37 13.70
C GLY A 835 -6.31 -40.46 12.77
N ILE A 836 -5.79 -40.14 11.60
CA ILE A 836 -6.45 -39.37 10.55
C ILE A 836 -6.76 -40.37 9.40
N GLY A 837 -7.98 -40.35 8.89
CA GLY A 837 -8.43 -41.22 7.82
C GLY A 837 -9.73 -41.91 8.15
N ALA A 838 -10.45 -42.45 7.14
CA ALA A 838 -11.64 -43.24 7.34
C ALA A 838 -11.26 -44.50 8.18
N ALA A 839 -11.94 -44.68 9.31
CA ALA A 839 -11.96 -46.00 9.94
C ALA A 839 -12.29 -47.00 8.85
N ALA A 840 -11.43 -47.95 8.66
CA ALA A 840 -11.70 -49.06 7.74
C ALA A 840 -13.05 -49.66 8.14
N VAL A 841 -14.05 -49.56 7.26
CA VAL A 841 -15.32 -50.26 7.39
C VAL A 841 -15.08 -51.70 6.99
#